data_ed366852691de7a2980a14e9714d0635
#
_entry.id   ed366852691de7a2980a14e9714d0635
#
_cell.length_a   1.000
_cell.length_b   1.000
_cell.length_c   1.000
_cell.angle_alpha   90.00
_cell.angle_beta   90.00
_cell.angle_gamma   90.00
#
_symmetry.space_group_name_H-M   'P 1'
#
loop_
_entity.id
_entity.type
_entity.pdbx_description
1 polymer ?
#
loop_
_entity_poly.entity_id
_entity_poly.type
_entity_poly.pdbx_seq_one_letter_code
_entity_poly.pdbx_strand_id
1 'polypeptide(L)'
;MIRGARAAVFTAVLALCVVPAAAQTAGVIPMPAEIKPGKGSFELSAATIVEAPTAGRGAADAAHYLADLWQRTNGMTLSVRASGGGAPTDSLIRFQQQPGLGPEAYRVEVAPHRIIVSASTATGLFYGAITLWQLMPAGPKSGAIAAQTITDQPRYAWRGLMLDSSRHFQSPAFIRSMIDWMAWHKLNVLHWHLTDDQGWRLEIRKYPRLTSVGAWRIPAVVPGAPAPQRYGGFYTQDEVRGIVSFAASRHVQIIPEIDMPGHAQAAIAAYPQLGSIDAKPSLAVSNRWGVHTHLFNLEPQTFEFLQNVLAEVMQLFPSRYVHIGGDEAVKDEWKASTLVQARAKRLGIADAAALQTYFTRKITRYLTAHGRQAVGWDEILQPGLPRDAVVMSWHGTAGAREAAIRGNDTVLAPDPQLYFDHRQSSLGGEPPGRVAVLSVEDVYDFAAQDPTLSEAQQRHVLGVQAEIWTEHISTERRLQWMALPRAAALAEVGWSAQPRNWPDFLHRLPQMFARYRSAGIDYADSVFGIAPDFVSDAGRIRVTLAHTVELEQAAPKIDIRYALQGQDPDAASMLYTKPLELAPGTEIRAASFMGPEQVSRIWSSHLDAHQGARRSSQELQLCSNGVGLLLEPSSAGAAAAPLAVDIMSPCWIYHGADLTQGPQFSAAVVPLPFNYELGSAAEHIRVGDARTPVGELEVHIDSCDAPAAAVLPLGTAAGNTGVTQLPPQKLPAVAGRHDLCLRVARPRLDPVWALDWAQIGE
;
A
#
# COMPACT_ATOMS: atom_id res chain seq x y z
N MET A 1 11.12 19.76 -89.39
CA MET A 1 12.26 19.57 -88.44
C MET A 1 11.66 19.27 -87.05
N ILE A 2 11.65 17.99 -86.78
CA ILE A 2 10.98 17.44 -85.53
C ILE A 2 12.07 17.16 -84.51
N ARG A 3 12.05 17.83 -83.40
CA ARG A 3 12.91 17.50 -82.25
C ARG A 3 12.17 16.61 -81.26
N GLY A 4 12.65 15.37 -81.11
CA GLY A 4 12.14 14.42 -80.15
C GLY A 4 12.59 14.72 -78.71
N ALA A 5 11.66 14.70 -77.81
CA ALA A 5 11.90 14.75 -76.35
C ALA A 5 12.12 13.36 -75.82
N ARG A 6 13.27 13.08 -75.21
CA ARG A 6 13.54 11.84 -74.44
C ARG A 6 13.01 12.01 -73.01
N ALA A 7 12.06 11.23 -72.63
CA ALA A 7 11.62 11.10 -71.21
C ALA A 7 12.62 10.24 -70.45
N ALA A 8 13.21 10.77 -69.41
CA ALA A 8 14.02 10.04 -68.43
C ALA A 8 13.08 9.51 -67.33
N VAL A 9 13.00 8.18 -67.23
CA VAL A 9 12.31 7.50 -66.12
C VAL A 9 13.25 7.48 -64.92
N PHE A 10 12.94 8.26 -63.88
CA PHE A 10 13.61 8.16 -62.58
C PHE A 10 12.92 7.03 -61.77
N THR A 11 13.63 5.93 -61.61
CA THR A 11 13.22 4.85 -60.69
C THR A 11 13.64 5.27 -59.28
N ALA A 12 12.68 5.73 -58.46
CA ALA A 12 12.92 6.01 -57.04
C ALA A 12 12.99 4.64 -56.29
N VAL A 13 14.22 4.29 -55.90
CA VAL A 13 14.43 3.19 -54.94
C VAL A 13 14.03 3.70 -53.56
N LEU A 14 12.83 3.32 -53.09
CA LEU A 14 12.46 3.46 -51.68
C LEU A 14 13.36 2.54 -50.83
N ALA A 15 14.41 3.09 -50.23
CA ALA A 15 15.11 2.43 -49.15
C ALA A 15 14.15 2.39 -47.93
N LEU A 16 13.51 1.23 -47.70
CA LEU A 16 12.90 0.96 -46.40
C LEU A 16 14.02 1.00 -45.34
N CYS A 17 14.11 2.11 -44.62
CA CYS A 17 14.83 2.15 -43.36
C CYS A 17 14.06 1.21 -42.42
N VAL A 18 14.52 -0.04 -42.32
CA VAL A 18 14.15 -0.94 -41.21
C VAL A 18 14.74 -0.27 -39.96
N VAL A 19 13.94 0.51 -39.26
CA VAL A 19 14.23 0.92 -37.88
C VAL A 19 14.37 -0.40 -37.11
N PRO A 20 15.52 -0.71 -36.50
CA PRO A 20 15.61 -1.89 -35.67
C PRO A 20 14.52 -1.74 -34.63
N ALA A 21 13.59 -2.72 -34.56
CA ALA A 21 12.63 -2.80 -33.47
C ALA A 21 13.49 -2.75 -32.19
N ALA A 22 13.38 -1.64 -31.45
CA ALA A 22 13.95 -1.54 -30.13
C ALA A 22 13.46 -2.79 -29.42
N ALA A 23 14.37 -3.59 -28.84
CA ALA A 23 14.03 -4.78 -28.13
C ALA A 23 12.95 -4.37 -27.13
N GLN A 24 11.69 -4.80 -27.37
CA GLN A 24 10.63 -4.58 -26.42
C GLN A 24 11.10 -5.24 -25.15
N THR A 25 11.43 -4.45 -24.15
CA THR A 25 11.64 -4.93 -22.80
C THR A 25 10.33 -5.63 -22.47
N ALA A 26 10.36 -6.98 -22.54
CA ALA A 26 9.17 -7.77 -22.30
C ALA A 26 8.61 -7.34 -20.96
N GLY A 27 7.28 -7.20 -20.82
CA GLY A 27 6.58 -6.63 -19.66
C GLY A 27 6.84 -7.35 -18.33
N VAL A 28 8.13 -7.54 -18.03
CA VAL A 28 8.64 -8.22 -16.83
C VAL A 28 8.86 -7.19 -15.72
N ILE A 29 8.21 -7.39 -14.59
CA ILE A 29 8.38 -6.63 -13.35
C ILE A 29 8.68 -7.61 -12.21
N PRO A 30 9.78 -7.43 -11.47
CA PRO A 30 10.83 -6.41 -11.61
C PRO A 30 11.75 -6.64 -12.82
N MET A 31 12.39 -5.55 -13.29
CA MET A 31 13.31 -5.56 -14.43
C MET A 31 14.49 -6.47 -14.14
N PRO A 32 14.77 -7.44 -15.05
CA PRO A 32 15.92 -8.31 -14.91
C PRO A 32 17.27 -7.59 -15.02
N ALA A 33 18.29 -8.17 -14.41
CA ALA A 33 19.65 -7.64 -14.41
C ALA A 33 20.26 -7.56 -15.81
N GLU A 34 20.00 -8.53 -16.70
CA GLU A 34 20.49 -8.53 -18.06
C GLU A 34 19.49 -9.20 -19.02
N ILE A 35 19.22 -8.56 -20.15
CA ILE A 35 18.41 -9.10 -21.26
C ILE A 35 19.23 -8.99 -22.56
N LYS A 36 19.49 -10.11 -23.21
CA LYS A 36 20.16 -10.19 -24.50
C LYS A 36 19.17 -10.65 -25.56
N PRO A 37 18.78 -9.80 -26.54
CA PRO A 37 17.91 -10.19 -27.65
C PRO A 37 18.51 -11.33 -28.49
N GLY A 38 17.64 -12.26 -28.92
CA GLY A 38 17.96 -13.34 -29.86
C GLY A 38 17.28 -13.13 -31.21
N LYS A 39 17.32 -14.15 -32.07
CA LYS A 39 16.66 -14.14 -33.38
C LYS A 39 15.48 -15.11 -33.40
N GLY A 40 14.32 -14.63 -33.88
CA GLY A 40 13.11 -15.42 -33.99
C GLY A 40 12.23 -15.35 -32.72
N SER A 41 11.27 -16.24 -32.62
CA SER A 41 10.31 -16.33 -31.51
C SER A 41 9.98 -17.78 -31.19
N PHE A 42 9.63 -18.05 -29.94
CA PHE A 42 9.06 -19.30 -29.47
C PHE A 42 7.54 -19.23 -29.55
N GLU A 43 6.94 -20.18 -30.24
CA GLU A 43 5.46 -20.25 -30.36
C GLU A 43 4.90 -21.09 -29.20
N LEU A 44 4.16 -20.40 -28.30
CA LEU A 44 3.47 -21.02 -27.19
C LEU A 44 2.08 -21.48 -27.61
N SER A 45 1.79 -22.75 -27.41
CA SER A 45 0.49 -23.37 -27.75
C SER A 45 0.11 -24.48 -26.76
N ALA A 46 -1.07 -25.03 -26.89
CA ALA A 46 -1.51 -26.20 -26.10
C ALA A 46 -0.63 -27.47 -26.36
N ALA A 47 0.12 -27.50 -27.44
CA ALA A 47 1.07 -28.57 -27.73
C ALA A 47 2.43 -28.38 -27.04
N THR A 48 2.67 -27.22 -26.40
CA THR A 48 3.90 -26.96 -25.67
C THR A 48 4.02 -27.88 -24.46
N ILE A 49 5.16 -28.52 -24.32
CA ILE A 49 5.45 -29.45 -23.23
C ILE A 49 6.42 -28.80 -22.26
N VAL A 50 6.15 -28.92 -20.97
CA VAL A 50 7.05 -28.52 -19.89
C VAL A 50 7.77 -29.76 -19.39
N GLU A 51 9.12 -29.75 -19.41
CA GLU A 51 9.94 -30.83 -18.91
C GLU A 51 10.72 -30.44 -17.65
N ALA A 52 10.71 -31.33 -16.67
CA ALA A 52 11.54 -31.21 -15.48
C ALA A 52 12.25 -32.53 -15.19
N PRO A 53 13.50 -32.51 -14.63
CA PRO A 53 14.21 -33.74 -14.28
C PRO A 53 13.44 -34.49 -13.17
N THR A 54 13.51 -35.82 -13.21
CA THR A 54 12.96 -36.71 -12.18
C THR A 54 13.72 -36.63 -10.87
N ALA A 55 14.99 -36.29 -10.92
CA ALA A 55 15.84 -36.05 -9.76
C ALA A 55 15.85 -34.55 -9.42
N GLY A 56 15.52 -34.21 -8.17
CA GLY A 56 15.47 -32.82 -7.70
C GLY A 56 14.04 -32.23 -7.73
N ARG A 57 13.34 -32.24 -6.59
CA ARG A 57 11.96 -31.77 -6.48
C ARG A 57 11.78 -30.32 -6.95
N GLY A 58 12.75 -29.44 -6.68
CA GLY A 58 12.62 -28.02 -6.98
C GLY A 58 12.39 -27.67 -8.46
N ALA A 59 12.98 -28.44 -9.41
CA ALA A 59 12.72 -28.23 -10.82
C ALA A 59 11.31 -28.69 -11.23
N ALA A 60 10.85 -29.80 -10.68
CA ALA A 60 9.50 -30.30 -10.91
C ALA A 60 8.46 -29.34 -10.30
N ASP A 61 8.68 -28.86 -9.07
CA ASP A 61 7.79 -27.91 -8.40
C ASP A 61 7.65 -26.60 -9.19
N ALA A 62 8.76 -26.04 -9.70
CA ALA A 62 8.77 -24.85 -10.54
C ALA A 62 8.04 -25.06 -11.88
N ALA A 63 8.23 -26.23 -12.52
CA ALA A 63 7.54 -26.60 -13.75
C ALA A 63 6.01 -26.73 -13.54
N HIS A 64 5.60 -27.42 -12.49
CA HIS A 64 4.19 -27.56 -12.13
C HIS A 64 3.56 -26.20 -11.74
N TYR A 65 4.30 -25.35 -11.01
CA TYR A 65 3.83 -24.02 -10.67
C TYR A 65 3.63 -23.15 -11.91
N LEU A 66 4.58 -23.18 -12.86
CA LEU A 66 4.41 -22.45 -14.14
C LEU A 66 3.15 -22.92 -14.87
N ALA A 67 2.92 -24.23 -14.98
CA ALA A 67 1.76 -24.79 -15.67
C ALA A 67 0.44 -24.42 -14.96
N ASP A 68 0.41 -24.49 -13.62
CA ASP A 68 -0.75 -24.07 -12.82
C ASP A 68 -1.01 -22.56 -12.94
N LEU A 69 0.02 -21.74 -12.83
CA LEU A 69 -0.09 -20.28 -12.95
C LEU A 69 -0.60 -19.89 -14.34
N TRP A 70 -0.09 -20.54 -15.39
CA TRP A 70 -0.55 -20.33 -16.75
C TRP A 70 -2.01 -20.73 -16.94
N GLN A 71 -2.41 -21.90 -16.41
CA GLN A 71 -3.80 -22.36 -16.44
C GLN A 71 -4.75 -21.35 -15.76
N ARG A 72 -4.39 -20.87 -14.57
CA ARG A 72 -5.21 -19.93 -13.78
C ARG A 72 -5.35 -18.56 -14.43
N THR A 73 -4.31 -18.07 -15.11
CA THR A 73 -4.27 -16.69 -15.64
C THR A 73 -4.55 -16.61 -17.15
N ASN A 74 -4.46 -17.72 -17.87
CA ASN A 74 -4.65 -17.79 -19.33
C ASN A 74 -5.73 -18.80 -19.77
N GLY A 75 -6.08 -19.77 -18.92
CA GLY A 75 -7.05 -20.81 -19.24
C GLY A 75 -6.50 -21.99 -20.06
N MET A 76 -5.21 -21.96 -20.48
CA MET A 76 -4.58 -23.02 -21.27
C MET A 76 -3.79 -23.98 -20.38
N THR A 77 -3.99 -25.26 -20.55
CA THR A 77 -3.24 -26.30 -19.81
C THR A 77 -1.93 -26.63 -20.54
N LEU A 78 -0.81 -26.56 -19.82
CA LEU A 78 0.48 -27.05 -20.27
C LEU A 78 0.76 -28.44 -19.67
N SER A 79 1.16 -29.40 -20.51
CA SER A 79 1.50 -30.74 -20.04
C SER A 79 2.90 -30.76 -19.41
N VAL A 80 2.98 -31.21 -18.15
CA VAL A 80 4.28 -31.40 -17.47
C VAL A 80 4.70 -32.84 -17.53
N ARG A 81 5.94 -33.14 -17.98
CA ARG A 81 6.50 -34.50 -18.03
C ARG A 81 7.93 -34.55 -17.48
N ALA A 82 8.37 -35.78 -17.17
CA ALA A 82 9.75 -36.04 -16.80
C ALA A 82 10.69 -35.86 -18.01
N SER A 83 11.88 -35.31 -17.78
CA SER A 83 12.91 -35.16 -18.83
C SER A 83 13.33 -36.50 -19.40
N GLY A 84 13.46 -36.59 -20.73
CA GLY A 84 13.83 -37.82 -21.46
C GLY A 84 12.67 -38.78 -21.72
N GLY A 85 11.44 -38.44 -21.33
CA GLY A 85 10.24 -39.22 -21.58
C GLY A 85 9.45 -38.72 -22.80
N GLY A 86 9.28 -39.55 -23.82
CA GLY A 86 8.40 -39.29 -24.95
C GLY A 86 9.12 -38.85 -26.26
N ALA A 87 8.29 -38.62 -27.31
CA ALA A 87 8.79 -38.21 -28.62
C ALA A 87 9.37 -36.77 -28.60
N PRO A 88 10.33 -36.45 -29.48
CA PRO A 88 10.80 -35.10 -29.72
C PRO A 88 9.63 -34.17 -30.01
N THR A 89 9.69 -32.93 -29.50
CA THR A 89 8.70 -31.88 -29.76
C THR A 89 9.41 -30.62 -30.21
N ASP A 90 8.78 -29.88 -31.12
CA ASP A 90 9.27 -28.58 -31.58
C ASP A 90 8.89 -27.41 -30.67
N SER A 91 8.18 -27.70 -29.58
CA SER A 91 7.77 -26.68 -28.60
C SER A 91 7.99 -27.21 -27.18
N LEU A 92 9.14 -26.87 -26.60
CA LEU A 92 9.60 -27.42 -25.34
C LEU A 92 10.05 -26.33 -24.37
N ILE A 93 9.54 -26.37 -23.14
CA ILE A 93 10.05 -25.61 -21.98
C ILE A 93 10.74 -26.60 -21.04
N ARG A 94 12.02 -26.39 -20.76
CA ARG A 94 12.82 -27.31 -19.90
C ARG A 94 13.33 -26.59 -18.68
N PHE A 95 13.07 -27.16 -17.52
CA PHE A 95 13.67 -26.76 -16.25
C PHE A 95 14.88 -27.64 -15.97
N GLN A 96 16.00 -27.02 -15.58
CA GLN A 96 17.21 -27.78 -15.24
C GLN A 96 17.99 -27.10 -14.11
N GLN A 97 18.51 -27.90 -13.20
CA GLN A 97 19.42 -27.39 -12.18
C GLN A 97 20.85 -27.30 -12.79
N GLN A 98 21.45 -26.10 -12.60
CA GLN A 98 22.80 -25.80 -13.10
C GLN A 98 23.59 -25.08 -12.01
N PRO A 99 24.68 -25.70 -11.47
CA PRO A 99 25.51 -25.04 -10.47
C PRO A 99 26.22 -23.79 -11.00
N GLY A 100 26.61 -22.87 -10.07
CA GLY A 100 27.44 -21.70 -10.39
C GLY A 100 26.69 -20.36 -10.37
N LEU A 101 25.35 -20.36 -10.19
CA LEU A 101 24.57 -19.16 -9.99
C LEU A 101 24.33 -18.92 -8.48
N GLY A 102 24.02 -17.68 -8.10
CA GLY A 102 23.64 -17.33 -6.75
C GLY A 102 22.34 -18.03 -6.28
N PRO A 103 22.00 -17.97 -4.96
CA PRO A 103 20.89 -18.73 -4.39
C PRO A 103 19.52 -18.42 -5.00
N GLU A 104 19.30 -17.18 -5.42
CA GLU A 104 18.05 -16.71 -6.04
C GLU A 104 18.24 -16.38 -7.54
N ALA A 105 19.47 -16.53 -8.05
CA ALA A 105 19.78 -16.22 -9.44
C ALA A 105 19.28 -17.32 -10.40
N TYR A 106 18.92 -16.89 -11.62
CA TYR A 106 18.44 -17.78 -12.67
C TYR A 106 18.82 -17.27 -14.06
N ARG A 107 18.66 -18.16 -15.03
CA ARG A 107 18.79 -17.86 -16.45
C ARG A 107 17.60 -18.42 -17.21
N VAL A 108 17.02 -17.63 -18.11
CA VAL A 108 15.98 -18.03 -19.06
C VAL A 108 16.51 -17.83 -20.47
N GLU A 109 16.60 -18.90 -21.25
CA GLU A 109 17.01 -18.89 -22.65
C GLU A 109 15.82 -19.23 -23.53
N VAL A 110 15.33 -18.25 -24.30
CA VAL A 110 14.26 -18.43 -25.27
C VAL A 110 14.84 -18.56 -26.67
N ALA A 111 14.62 -19.70 -27.31
CA ALA A 111 14.94 -19.97 -28.70
C ALA A 111 13.71 -20.48 -29.46
N PRO A 112 13.65 -20.43 -30.80
CA PRO A 112 12.41 -20.72 -31.57
C PRO A 112 11.71 -22.05 -31.27
N HIS A 113 12.45 -23.08 -30.86
CA HIS A 113 11.90 -24.42 -30.61
C HIS A 113 11.96 -24.86 -29.15
N ARG A 114 12.63 -24.09 -28.32
CA ARG A 114 12.81 -24.45 -26.90
C ARG A 114 13.03 -23.23 -26.01
N ILE A 115 12.57 -23.36 -24.78
CA ILE A 115 12.92 -22.48 -23.66
C ILE A 115 13.65 -23.32 -22.61
N ILE A 116 14.74 -22.77 -22.05
CA ILE A 116 15.48 -23.40 -20.94
C ILE A 116 15.47 -22.45 -19.77
N VAL A 117 14.96 -22.93 -18.62
CA VAL A 117 15.05 -22.24 -17.32
C VAL A 117 16.08 -22.98 -16.47
N SER A 118 17.17 -22.31 -16.10
CA SER A 118 18.27 -22.87 -15.32
C SER A 118 18.61 -22.03 -14.10
N ALA A 119 18.90 -22.69 -12.97
CA ALA A 119 19.35 -22.07 -11.73
C ALA A 119 20.08 -23.08 -10.85
N SER A 120 20.84 -22.61 -9.85
CA SER A 120 21.53 -23.48 -8.90
C SER A 120 20.61 -24.05 -7.82
N THR A 121 19.49 -23.40 -7.55
CA THR A 121 18.57 -23.73 -6.46
C THR A 121 17.12 -23.83 -6.92
N ALA A 122 16.26 -24.43 -6.10
CA ALA A 122 14.81 -24.44 -6.32
C ALA A 122 14.23 -23.01 -6.37
N THR A 123 14.72 -22.10 -5.53
CA THR A 123 14.27 -20.69 -5.48
C THR A 123 14.59 -19.97 -6.80
N GLY A 124 15.81 -20.13 -7.32
CA GLY A 124 16.16 -19.55 -8.62
C GLY A 124 15.32 -20.11 -9.77
N LEU A 125 15.03 -21.43 -9.78
CA LEU A 125 14.13 -22.03 -10.77
C LEU A 125 12.70 -21.49 -10.68
N PHE A 126 12.20 -21.28 -9.46
CA PHE A 126 10.89 -20.67 -9.23
C PHE A 126 10.83 -19.25 -9.77
N TYR A 127 11.82 -18.39 -9.49
CA TYR A 127 11.86 -17.03 -10.03
C TYR A 127 12.05 -17.00 -11.56
N GLY A 128 12.79 -17.96 -12.10
CA GLY A 128 12.86 -18.17 -13.55
C GLY A 128 11.51 -18.54 -14.15
N ALA A 129 10.69 -19.36 -13.47
CA ALA A 129 9.33 -19.68 -13.88
C ALA A 129 8.42 -18.44 -13.86
N ILE A 130 8.51 -17.59 -12.80
CA ILE A 130 7.78 -16.32 -12.74
C ILE A 130 8.16 -15.40 -13.90
N THR A 131 9.45 -15.24 -14.17
CA THR A 131 9.90 -14.43 -15.30
C THR A 131 9.39 -14.98 -16.63
N LEU A 132 9.46 -16.29 -16.84
CA LEU A 132 8.91 -16.91 -18.04
C LEU A 132 7.41 -16.69 -18.16
N TRP A 133 6.65 -16.83 -17.07
CA TRP A 133 5.21 -16.53 -17.06
C TRP A 133 4.93 -15.06 -17.44
N GLN A 134 5.74 -14.13 -16.96
CA GLN A 134 5.60 -12.71 -17.31
C GLN A 134 5.97 -12.40 -18.77
N LEU A 135 6.83 -13.20 -19.40
CA LEU A 135 7.12 -13.13 -20.85
C LEU A 135 5.98 -13.66 -21.71
N MET A 136 5.14 -14.53 -21.16
CA MET A 136 3.99 -15.08 -21.87
C MET A 136 2.89 -14.00 -22.03
N PRO A 137 2.12 -14.02 -23.14
CA PRO A 137 1.03 -13.06 -23.34
C PRO A 137 0.01 -13.10 -22.21
N ALA A 138 -0.44 -11.94 -21.75
CA ALA A 138 -1.53 -11.87 -20.79
C ALA A 138 -2.89 -12.17 -21.47
N GLY A 139 -3.74 -12.95 -20.80
CA GLY A 139 -5.08 -13.34 -21.28
C GLY A 139 -5.10 -14.60 -22.15
N PRO A 140 -6.30 -15.05 -22.59
CA PRO A 140 -6.54 -16.36 -23.20
C PRO A 140 -6.07 -16.43 -24.66
N LYS A 141 -4.77 -16.25 -24.92
CA LYS A 141 -4.20 -16.28 -26.27
C LYS A 141 -2.95 -17.15 -26.30
N SER A 142 -2.82 -18.02 -27.30
CA SER A 142 -1.52 -18.48 -27.77
C SER A 142 -0.73 -17.27 -28.27
N GLY A 143 0.60 -17.26 -28.13
CA GLY A 143 1.39 -16.12 -28.57
C GLY A 143 2.87 -16.46 -28.71
N ALA A 144 3.57 -15.58 -29.39
CA ALA A 144 4.99 -15.68 -29.60
C ALA A 144 5.77 -15.00 -28.47
N ILE A 145 6.81 -15.66 -27.95
CA ILE A 145 7.78 -15.08 -27.03
C ILE A 145 9.06 -14.81 -27.83
N ALA A 146 9.48 -13.54 -27.90
CA ALA A 146 10.70 -13.18 -28.62
C ALA A 146 11.92 -13.93 -28.09
N ALA A 147 12.75 -14.45 -28.98
CA ALA A 147 13.99 -15.13 -28.61
C ALA A 147 14.91 -14.17 -27.87
N GLN A 148 15.39 -14.59 -26.70
CA GLN A 148 16.26 -13.78 -25.82
C GLN A 148 16.90 -14.61 -24.74
N THR A 149 17.93 -14.10 -24.14
CA THR A 149 18.53 -14.67 -22.92
C THR A 149 18.41 -13.66 -21.79
N ILE A 150 17.79 -14.07 -20.69
CA ILE A 150 17.70 -13.31 -19.44
C ILE A 150 18.61 -13.94 -18.41
N THR A 151 19.49 -13.14 -17.80
CA THR A 151 20.27 -13.53 -16.61
C THR A 151 19.92 -12.57 -15.49
N ASP A 152 19.49 -13.09 -14.32
CA ASP A 152 18.88 -12.26 -13.31
C ASP A 152 19.18 -12.74 -11.88
N GLN A 153 19.21 -11.79 -10.95
CA GLN A 153 19.40 -12.01 -9.52
C GLN A 153 18.92 -10.79 -8.72
N PRO A 154 18.50 -10.97 -7.46
CA PRO A 154 18.07 -9.84 -6.64
C PRO A 154 19.23 -8.96 -6.18
N ARG A 155 18.93 -7.68 -6.00
CA ARG A 155 19.82 -6.69 -5.38
C ARG A 155 19.91 -6.86 -3.87
N TYR A 156 18.74 -7.08 -3.21
CA TYR A 156 18.62 -7.23 -1.76
C TYR A 156 18.05 -8.60 -1.39
N ALA A 157 18.49 -9.12 -0.24
CA ALA A 157 18.03 -10.39 0.31
C ALA A 157 16.63 -10.29 0.93
N TRP A 158 16.27 -9.12 1.48
CA TRP A 158 14.95 -8.84 2.08
C TRP A 158 14.13 -7.95 1.16
N ARG A 159 12.98 -8.44 0.71
CA ARG A 159 12.01 -7.73 -0.13
C ARG A 159 10.64 -8.01 0.44
N GLY A 160 10.22 -7.14 1.40
CA GLY A 160 9.12 -7.42 2.31
C GLY A 160 7.84 -6.64 2.02
N LEU A 161 6.73 -7.24 2.46
CA LEU A 161 5.48 -6.55 2.77
C LEU A 161 5.03 -6.94 4.16
N MET A 162 4.56 -5.98 4.94
CA MET A 162 3.87 -6.23 6.20
C MET A 162 2.36 -6.27 5.99
N LEU A 163 1.68 -7.14 6.72
CA LEU A 163 0.23 -7.22 6.79
C LEU A 163 -0.23 -7.09 8.24
N ASP A 164 -0.99 -6.05 8.54
CA ASP A 164 -1.67 -5.88 9.82
C ASP A 164 -2.99 -6.66 9.83
N SER A 165 -3.00 -7.80 10.50
CA SER A 165 -4.23 -8.59 10.78
C SER A 165 -4.87 -8.21 12.11
N SER A 166 -4.21 -7.37 12.91
CA SER A 166 -4.68 -7.01 14.24
C SER A 166 -5.80 -5.99 14.19
N ARG A 167 -5.64 -4.90 13.43
CA ARG A 167 -6.66 -3.86 13.32
C ARG A 167 -7.86 -4.36 12.52
N HIS A 168 -7.63 -4.95 11.33
CA HIS A 168 -8.67 -5.67 10.59
C HIS A 168 -8.21 -7.07 10.21
N PHE A 169 -9.06 -8.05 10.53
CA PHE A 169 -8.79 -9.48 10.32
C PHE A 169 -9.02 -9.87 8.86
N GLN A 170 -8.06 -10.57 8.24
CA GLN A 170 -8.19 -11.11 6.90
C GLN A 170 -8.35 -12.64 6.93
N SER A 171 -9.05 -13.17 5.94
CA SER A 171 -9.26 -14.61 5.82
C SER A 171 -7.95 -15.37 5.49
N PRO A 172 -7.79 -16.61 5.94
CA PRO A 172 -6.68 -17.46 5.51
C PRO A 172 -6.57 -17.63 4.00
N ALA A 173 -7.69 -17.55 3.28
CA ALA A 173 -7.73 -17.59 1.81
C ALA A 173 -7.09 -16.34 1.20
N PHE A 174 -7.40 -15.17 1.73
CA PHE A 174 -6.81 -13.92 1.28
C PHE A 174 -5.29 -13.88 1.52
N ILE A 175 -4.83 -14.33 2.69
CA ILE A 175 -3.38 -14.37 2.99
C ILE A 175 -2.64 -15.25 1.97
N ARG A 176 -3.21 -16.40 1.58
CA ARG A 176 -2.64 -17.21 0.50
C ARG A 176 -2.65 -16.48 -0.85
N SER A 177 -3.71 -15.76 -1.18
CA SER A 177 -3.75 -14.92 -2.37
C SER A 177 -2.68 -13.83 -2.34
N MET A 178 -2.49 -13.18 -1.18
CA MET A 178 -1.42 -12.18 -0.97
C MET A 178 -0.04 -12.78 -1.19
N ILE A 179 0.24 -13.95 -0.65
CA ILE A 179 1.50 -14.67 -0.86
C ILE A 179 1.72 -15.00 -2.33
N ASP A 180 0.68 -15.39 -3.08
CA ASP A 180 0.78 -15.65 -4.52
C ASP A 180 1.19 -14.38 -5.30
N TRP A 181 0.50 -13.25 -5.10
CA TRP A 181 0.87 -12.03 -5.83
C TRP A 181 2.18 -11.39 -5.32
N MET A 182 2.59 -11.60 -4.05
CA MET A 182 3.96 -11.29 -3.60
C MET A 182 4.99 -12.07 -4.41
N ALA A 183 4.77 -13.38 -4.59
CA ALA A 183 5.67 -14.24 -5.37
C ALA A 183 5.75 -13.80 -6.85
N TRP A 184 4.65 -13.33 -7.46
CA TRP A 184 4.65 -12.80 -8.82
C TRP A 184 5.59 -11.61 -9.00
N HIS A 185 5.78 -10.83 -7.95
CA HIS A 185 6.70 -9.68 -7.86
C HIS A 185 8.07 -10.05 -7.30
N LYS A 186 8.35 -11.33 -7.04
CA LYS A 186 9.60 -11.80 -6.40
C LYS A 186 9.85 -11.17 -5.02
N LEU A 187 8.79 -10.72 -4.33
CA LEU A 187 8.83 -10.37 -2.92
C LEU A 187 8.91 -11.65 -2.10
N ASN A 188 9.81 -11.72 -1.12
CA ASN A 188 10.14 -12.97 -0.42
C ASN A 188 9.92 -12.98 1.08
N VAL A 189 9.45 -11.86 1.65
CA VAL A 189 9.19 -11.74 3.09
C VAL A 189 7.77 -11.20 3.32
N LEU A 190 6.93 -11.98 3.99
CA LEU A 190 5.69 -11.51 4.59
C LEU A 190 5.93 -11.26 6.08
N HIS A 191 5.99 -10.00 6.50
CA HIS A 191 5.95 -9.62 7.88
C HIS A 191 4.48 -9.62 8.34
N TRP A 192 4.13 -10.47 9.30
CA TRP A 192 2.74 -10.67 9.70
C TRP A 192 2.51 -10.11 11.10
N HIS A 193 1.90 -8.93 11.16
CA HIS A 193 1.54 -8.25 12.40
C HIS A 193 0.27 -8.87 12.99
N LEU A 194 0.45 -9.68 14.04
CA LEU A 194 -0.57 -10.58 14.58
C LEU A 194 -1.20 -10.10 15.87
N THR A 195 -0.61 -9.11 16.55
CA THR A 195 -1.06 -8.67 17.87
C THR A 195 -0.92 -7.17 18.03
N ASP A 196 -1.98 -6.55 18.54
CA ASP A 196 -2.05 -5.12 18.84
C ASP A 196 -3.17 -4.82 19.85
N ASP A 197 -3.40 -3.59 20.20
CA ASP A 197 -4.43 -3.13 21.15
C ASP A 197 -5.85 -3.53 20.73
N GLN A 198 -6.11 -3.63 19.43
CA GLN A 198 -7.42 -3.91 18.85
C GLN A 198 -7.66 -5.41 18.58
N GLY A 199 -6.67 -6.27 18.78
CA GLY A 199 -6.85 -7.68 18.60
C GLY A 199 -5.59 -8.55 18.70
N TRP A 200 -5.77 -9.73 19.25
CA TRP A 200 -4.80 -10.82 19.27
C TRP A 200 -5.23 -11.91 18.27
N ARG A 201 -4.44 -12.18 17.22
CA ARG A 201 -4.89 -12.98 16.09
C ARG A 201 -4.33 -14.41 16.03
N LEU A 202 -3.46 -14.81 16.94
CA LEU A 202 -2.81 -16.12 16.93
C LEU A 202 -3.29 -17.01 18.07
N GLU A 203 -3.70 -18.25 17.77
CA GLU A 203 -3.99 -19.25 18.80
C GLU A 203 -2.71 -19.62 19.56
N ILE A 204 -2.74 -19.42 20.89
CA ILE A 204 -1.72 -19.88 21.83
C ILE A 204 -2.40 -20.87 22.78
N ARG A 205 -2.08 -22.15 22.62
CA ARG A 205 -2.78 -23.23 23.33
C ARG A 205 -2.64 -23.13 24.85
N LYS A 206 -1.48 -22.66 25.31
CA LYS A 206 -1.24 -22.44 26.74
C LYS A 206 -2.08 -21.30 27.30
N TYR A 207 -2.51 -20.35 26.46
CA TYR A 207 -3.22 -19.14 26.87
C TYR A 207 -4.50 -18.90 26.08
N PRO A 208 -5.55 -19.74 26.25
CA PRO A 208 -6.75 -19.73 25.38
C PRO A 208 -7.57 -18.44 25.47
N ARG A 209 -7.42 -17.64 26.53
CA ARG A 209 -8.11 -16.34 26.64
C ARG A 209 -7.57 -15.30 25.65
N LEU A 210 -6.38 -15.47 25.12
CA LEU A 210 -5.87 -14.59 24.05
C LEU A 210 -6.79 -14.60 22.82
N THR A 211 -7.38 -15.75 22.49
CA THR A 211 -8.31 -15.87 21.36
C THR A 211 -9.78 -15.80 21.76
N SER A 212 -10.17 -16.28 22.96
CA SER A 212 -11.56 -16.20 23.38
C SER A 212 -11.99 -14.79 23.84
N VAL A 213 -11.05 -13.97 24.30
CA VAL A 213 -11.24 -12.58 24.74
C VAL A 213 -10.46 -11.63 23.82
N GLY A 214 -9.13 -11.78 23.75
CA GLY A 214 -8.23 -10.83 23.08
C GLY A 214 -8.45 -10.70 21.57
N ALA A 215 -9.04 -11.70 20.91
CA ALA A 215 -9.31 -11.65 19.47
C ALA A 215 -10.57 -10.84 19.08
N TRP A 216 -11.29 -10.28 20.07
CA TRP A 216 -12.62 -9.75 19.83
C TRP A 216 -12.83 -8.39 20.48
N ARG A 217 -13.38 -7.45 19.73
CA ARG A 217 -13.78 -6.12 20.20
C ARG A 217 -15.24 -5.81 19.84
N ILE A 218 -15.81 -4.85 20.53
CA ILE A 218 -17.05 -4.18 20.08
C ILE A 218 -16.61 -2.89 19.37
N PRO A 219 -16.86 -2.74 18.08
CA PRO A 219 -16.52 -1.50 17.36
C PRO A 219 -17.12 -0.26 18.02
N ALA A 220 -16.56 0.91 17.72
CA ALA A 220 -17.09 2.17 18.23
C ALA A 220 -18.56 2.36 17.83
N VAL A 221 -19.36 2.89 18.77
CA VAL A 221 -20.78 3.20 18.51
C VAL A 221 -20.87 4.42 17.60
N VAL A 222 -21.55 4.24 16.50
CA VAL A 222 -21.88 5.33 15.59
C VAL A 222 -23.27 5.85 15.94
N PRO A 223 -23.44 7.14 16.25
CA PRO A 223 -24.75 7.70 16.55
C PRO A 223 -25.76 7.43 15.43
N GLY A 224 -26.94 6.90 15.78
CA GLY A 224 -28.01 6.60 14.81
C GLY A 224 -27.84 5.30 14.00
N ALA A 225 -26.68 4.62 14.07
CA ALA A 225 -26.50 3.29 13.50
C ALA A 225 -27.02 2.19 14.45
N PRO A 226 -27.34 0.99 13.95
CA PRO A 226 -27.60 -0.17 14.80
C PRO A 226 -26.43 -0.43 15.76
N ALA A 227 -26.72 -1.00 16.93
CA ALA A 227 -25.69 -1.37 17.90
C ALA A 227 -24.60 -2.24 17.21
N PRO A 228 -23.31 -1.92 17.39
CA PRO A 228 -22.24 -2.65 16.71
C PRO A 228 -22.20 -4.10 17.19
N GLN A 229 -22.03 -5.01 16.26
CA GLN A 229 -21.83 -6.41 16.57
C GLN A 229 -20.36 -6.65 16.92
N ARG A 230 -20.12 -7.72 17.68
CA ARG A 230 -18.76 -8.17 18.02
C ARG A 230 -17.95 -8.44 16.74
N TYR A 231 -16.81 -7.78 16.61
CA TYR A 231 -15.89 -7.91 15.50
C TYR A 231 -14.59 -8.59 15.95
N GLY A 232 -14.04 -9.45 15.09
CA GLY A 232 -12.73 -10.06 15.31
C GLY A 232 -12.60 -11.39 14.59
N GLY A 233 -11.58 -12.13 14.98
CA GLY A 233 -11.19 -13.43 14.46
C GLY A 233 -9.78 -13.77 14.92
N PHE A 234 -9.37 -14.99 14.69
CA PHE A 234 -8.01 -15.46 14.96
C PHE A 234 -7.67 -16.63 14.04
N TYR A 235 -6.40 -16.90 13.89
CA TYR A 235 -5.89 -18.04 13.15
C TYR A 235 -5.59 -19.17 14.12
N THR A 236 -6.14 -20.34 13.85
CA THR A 236 -5.76 -21.57 14.55
C THR A 236 -4.33 -21.96 14.18
N GLN A 237 -3.66 -22.70 15.04
CA GLN A 237 -2.31 -23.18 14.73
C GLN A 237 -2.26 -24.05 13.47
N ASP A 238 -3.33 -24.78 13.16
CA ASP A 238 -3.40 -25.61 11.95
C ASP A 238 -3.55 -24.76 10.68
N GLU A 239 -4.35 -23.69 10.72
CA GLU A 239 -4.43 -22.70 9.63
C GLU A 239 -3.08 -22.03 9.42
N VAL A 240 -2.38 -21.62 10.49
CA VAL A 240 -1.05 -21.02 10.40
C VAL A 240 -0.04 -21.99 9.76
N ARG A 241 -0.01 -23.27 10.20
CA ARG A 241 0.86 -24.29 9.55
C ARG A 241 0.56 -24.42 8.06
N GLY A 242 -0.73 -24.41 7.69
CA GLY A 242 -1.15 -24.46 6.29
C GLY A 242 -0.71 -23.23 5.48
N ILE A 243 -0.77 -22.03 6.07
CA ILE A 243 -0.31 -20.78 5.44
C ILE A 243 1.22 -20.78 5.32
N VAL A 244 1.96 -21.15 6.35
CA VAL A 244 3.43 -21.23 6.36
C VAL A 244 3.92 -22.24 5.32
N SER A 245 3.29 -23.41 5.23
CA SER A 245 3.62 -24.40 4.20
C SER A 245 3.35 -23.89 2.78
N PHE A 246 2.24 -23.18 2.58
CA PHE A 246 1.91 -22.55 1.31
C PHE A 246 2.94 -21.47 0.95
N ALA A 247 3.29 -20.60 1.89
CA ALA A 247 4.31 -19.56 1.69
C ALA A 247 5.67 -20.16 1.30
N ALA A 248 6.09 -21.22 1.98
CA ALA A 248 7.32 -21.95 1.64
C ALA A 248 7.30 -22.49 0.21
N SER A 249 6.15 -22.96 -0.29
CA SER A 249 5.99 -23.41 -1.68
C SER A 249 6.03 -22.28 -2.70
N ARG A 250 5.93 -21.03 -2.25
CA ARG A 250 6.05 -19.80 -3.05
C ARG A 250 7.37 -19.07 -2.79
N HIS A 251 8.29 -19.68 -2.05
CA HIS A 251 9.57 -19.09 -1.64
C HIS A 251 9.40 -17.76 -0.89
N VAL A 252 8.28 -17.60 -0.16
CA VAL A 252 8.01 -16.48 0.74
C VAL A 252 8.21 -16.95 2.17
N GLN A 253 9.05 -16.24 2.93
CA GLN A 253 9.26 -16.46 4.35
C GLN A 253 8.26 -15.62 5.13
N ILE A 254 7.57 -16.21 6.12
CA ILE A 254 6.71 -15.45 7.04
C ILE A 254 7.49 -15.14 8.30
N ILE A 255 7.52 -13.86 8.67
CA ILE A 255 8.08 -13.35 9.92
C ILE A 255 6.92 -12.93 10.80
N PRO A 256 6.63 -13.67 11.89
CA PRO A 256 5.55 -13.31 12.81
C PRO A 256 5.98 -12.14 13.68
N GLU A 257 5.05 -11.21 13.95
CA GLU A 257 5.21 -10.18 14.95
C GLU A 257 4.28 -10.43 16.14
N ILE A 258 4.89 -10.37 17.34
CA ILE A 258 4.21 -10.29 18.63
C ILE A 258 4.71 -9.02 19.30
N ASP A 259 3.91 -7.98 19.25
CA ASP A 259 4.31 -6.67 19.70
C ASP A 259 4.43 -6.56 21.23
N MET A 260 5.50 -5.89 21.68
CA MET A 260 5.85 -5.70 23.09
C MET A 260 6.93 -4.65 23.28
N PRO A 261 6.94 -3.84 24.37
CA PRO A 261 6.01 -3.90 25.48
C PRO A 261 4.73 -3.09 25.28
N GLY A 262 4.65 -2.26 24.23
CA GLY A 262 3.49 -1.51 23.80
C GLY A 262 2.48 -2.40 23.06
N HIS A 263 1.42 -1.79 22.54
CA HIS A 263 0.38 -2.45 21.74
C HIS A 263 -0.15 -3.74 22.37
N ALA A 264 -0.28 -3.72 23.73
CA ALA A 264 -0.50 -4.90 24.54
C ALA A 264 -1.93 -5.02 25.09
N GLN A 265 -2.82 -4.05 24.79
CA GLN A 265 -4.13 -3.94 25.43
C GLN A 265 -4.99 -5.20 25.22
N ALA A 266 -4.96 -5.83 24.05
CA ALA A 266 -5.74 -7.05 23.81
C ALA A 266 -5.27 -8.23 24.69
N ALA A 267 -3.95 -8.35 24.89
CA ALA A 267 -3.38 -9.37 25.77
C ALA A 267 -3.68 -9.06 27.24
N ILE A 268 -3.60 -7.80 27.65
CA ILE A 268 -3.93 -7.37 29.02
C ILE A 268 -5.42 -7.51 29.30
N ALA A 269 -6.29 -7.25 28.34
CA ALA A 269 -7.73 -7.52 28.48
C ALA A 269 -8.02 -9.00 28.69
N ALA A 270 -7.26 -9.88 28.04
CA ALA A 270 -7.35 -11.32 28.23
C ALA A 270 -6.75 -11.77 29.59
N TYR A 271 -5.63 -11.18 30.00
CA TYR A 271 -4.86 -11.53 31.21
C TYR A 271 -4.44 -10.25 31.96
N PRO A 272 -5.31 -9.68 32.82
CA PRO A 272 -5.08 -8.37 33.46
C PRO A 272 -3.80 -8.26 34.29
N GLN A 273 -3.29 -9.36 34.82
CA GLN A 273 -2.05 -9.41 35.59
C GLN A 273 -0.78 -9.09 34.75
N LEU A 274 -0.88 -9.04 33.44
CA LEU A 274 0.21 -8.67 32.54
C LEU A 274 0.40 -7.16 32.43
N GLY A 275 -0.63 -6.37 32.78
CA GLY A 275 -0.61 -4.89 32.69
C GLY A 275 0.18 -4.23 33.81
N SER A 276 0.52 -2.98 33.59
CA SER A 276 1.36 -2.16 34.49
C SER A 276 0.58 -1.50 35.62
N ILE A 277 -0.73 -1.33 35.50
CA ILE A 277 -1.60 -0.70 36.50
C ILE A 277 -2.30 -1.79 37.30
N ASP A 278 -2.27 -1.66 38.64
CA ASP A 278 -2.97 -2.54 39.55
C ASP A 278 -4.46 -2.63 39.20
N ALA A 279 -4.88 -3.83 38.85
CA ALA A 279 -6.24 -4.32 38.68
C ALA A 279 -7.32 -3.23 38.43
N LYS A 280 -7.41 -2.68 37.22
CA LYS A 280 -8.71 -2.16 36.76
C LYS A 280 -9.56 -3.37 36.36
N PRO A 281 -10.63 -3.69 37.07
CA PRO A 281 -11.58 -4.66 36.56
C PRO A 281 -12.15 -4.12 35.26
N SER A 282 -12.06 -4.87 34.16
CA SER A 282 -12.67 -4.63 32.86
C SER A 282 -11.95 -3.73 31.83
N LEU A 283 -10.62 -3.83 31.66
CA LEU A 283 -10.04 -3.37 30.41
C LEU A 283 -10.60 -4.25 29.28
N ALA A 284 -11.22 -3.61 28.29
CA ALA A 284 -11.69 -4.28 27.07
C ALA A 284 -10.61 -4.23 25.98
N VAL A 285 -10.70 -5.12 24.99
CA VAL A 285 -9.95 -4.99 23.74
C VAL A 285 -10.34 -3.68 23.09
N SER A 286 -9.36 -2.89 22.63
CA SER A 286 -9.62 -1.55 22.15
C SER A 286 -10.48 -1.51 20.89
N ASN A 287 -11.35 -0.52 20.81
CA ASN A 287 -12.06 -0.13 19.60
C ASN A 287 -11.65 1.28 19.12
N ARG A 288 -10.56 1.81 19.66
CA ARG A 288 -9.99 3.11 19.30
C ARG A 288 -8.69 2.90 18.55
N TRP A 289 -8.37 3.84 17.66
CA TRP A 289 -7.14 3.85 16.87
C TRP A 289 -6.07 4.71 17.53
N GLY A 290 -4.81 4.51 17.18
CA GLY A 290 -3.67 5.30 17.64
C GLY A 290 -2.90 4.64 18.77
N VAL A 291 -2.18 5.45 19.57
CA VAL A 291 -1.16 5.02 20.53
C VAL A 291 -1.76 4.87 21.92
N HIS A 292 -1.76 3.64 22.42
CA HIS A 292 -2.31 3.32 23.74
C HIS A 292 -1.23 3.33 24.83
N THR A 293 -1.64 3.60 26.06
CA THR A 293 -0.72 3.68 27.19
C THR A 293 -0.50 2.34 27.92
N HIS A 294 -1.24 1.30 27.56
CA HIS A 294 -1.24 0.02 28.23
C HIS A 294 -0.04 -0.84 27.86
N LEU A 295 0.96 -0.88 28.74
CA LEU A 295 2.18 -1.66 28.54
C LEU A 295 2.19 -2.95 29.35
N PHE A 296 2.86 -3.98 28.82
CA PHE A 296 3.27 -5.11 29.65
C PHE A 296 4.12 -4.66 30.82
N ASN A 297 3.87 -5.22 32.02
CA ASN A 297 4.71 -4.96 33.19
C ASN A 297 6.04 -5.73 33.13
N LEU A 298 6.91 -5.48 34.12
CA LEU A 298 8.27 -6.01 34.20
C LEU A 298 8.44 -7.19 35.14
N GLU A 299 7.34 -7.81 35.56
CA GLU A 299 7.38 -8.92 36.51
C GLU A 299 7.85 -10.25 35.86
N PRO A 300 8.48 -11.15 36.63
CA PRO A 300 8.95 -12.43 36.12
C PRO A 300 7.87 -13.26 35.39
N GLN A 301 6.64 -13.22 35.89
CA GLN A 301 5.50 -13.94 35.32
C GLN A 301 5.08 -13.42 33.94
N THR A 302 5.23 -12.12 33.72
CA THR A 302 4.98 -11.51 32.39
C THR A 302 6.04 -11.97 31.38
N PHE A 303 7.31 -12.02 31.78
CA PHE A 303 8.33 -12.59 30.90
C PHE A 303 8.15 -14.09 30.67
N GLU A 304 7.70 -14.85 31.67
CA GLU A 304 7.37 -16.27 31.50
C GLU A 304 6.22 -16.44 30.50
N PHE A 305 5.17 -15.61 30.62
CA PHE A 305 4.07 -15.57 29.66
C PHE A 305 4.57 -15.32 28.24
N LEU A 306 5.34 -14.26 28.02
CA LEU A 306 5.89 -13.90 26.71
C LEU A 306 6.81 -15.00 26.14
N GLN A 307 7.66 -15.60 26.97
CA GLN A 307 8.52 -16.71 26.56
C GLN A 307 7.71 -17.94 26.14
N ASN A 308 6.62 -18.25 26.83
CA ASN A 308 5.72 -19.35 26.47
C ASN A 308 4.99 -19.07 25.14
N VAL A 309 4.54 -17.81 24.91
CA VAL A 309 3.96 -17.37 23.64
C VAL A 309 5.00 -17.54 22.52
N LEU A 310 6.19 -17.00 22.70
CA LEU A 310 7.27 -17.09 21.71
C LEU A 310 7.71 -18.54 21.44
N ALA A 311 7.64 -19.42 22.43
CA ALA A 311 7.92 -20.84 22.23
C ALA A 311 6.92 -21.49 21.25
N GLU A 312 5.62 -21.22 21.38
CA GLU A 312 4.61 -21.69 20.42
C GLU A 312 4.76 -21.04 19.05
N VAL A 313 5.06 -19.73 19.00
CA VAL A 313 5.36 -19.01 17.76
C VAL A 313 6.53 -19.64 17.01
N MET A 314 7.64 -19.93 17.68
CA MET A 314 8.81 -20.56 17.07
C MET A 314 8.56 -21.98 16.56
N GLN A 315 7.56 -22.70 17.09
CA GLN A 315 7.14 -24.01 16.58
C GLN A 315 6.30 -23.90 15.30
N LEU A 316 5.56 -22.80 15.16
CA LEU A 316 4.68 -22.55 14.00
C LEU A 316 5.44 -21.94 12.81
N PHE A 317 6.39 -21.05 13.10
CA PHE A 317 7.13 -20.30 12.09
C PHE A 317 8.59 -20.73 12.03
N PRO A 318 9.05 -21.34 10.92
CA PRO A 318 10.44 -21.80 10.76
C PRO A 318 11.42 -20.65 10.52
N SER A 319 10.95 -19.41 10.37
CA SER A 319 11.79 -18.23 10.18
C SER A 319 12.86 -18.10 11.26
N ARG A 320 14.10 -17.74 10.83
CA ARG A 320 15.13 -17.33 11.81
C ARG A 320 14.79 -16.04 12.53
N TYR A 321 13.90 -15.23 11.97
CA TYR A 321 13.47 -13.94 12.49
C TYR A 321 12.12 -14.03 13.21
N VAL A 322 12.01 -13.31 14.33
CA VAL A 322 10.75 -13.06 15.04
C VAL A 322 10.70 -11.57 15.34
N HIS A 323 9.68 -10.88 14.86
CA HIS A 323 9.50 -9.47 15.14
C HIS A 323 8.84 -9.29 16.51
N ILE A 324 9.35 -8.36 17.31
CA ILE A 324 8.92 -8.12 18.70
C ILE A 324 8.32 -6.72 18.90
N GLY A 325 8.05 -5.99 17.81
CA GLY A 325 7.57 -4.61 17.86
C GLY A 325 8.61 -3.66 18.48
N GLY A 326 8.22 -3.04 19.56
CA GLY A 326 9.08 -2.15 20.35
C GLY A 326 8.77 -0.67 20.16
N ASP A 327 7.86 -0.36 19.25
CA ASP A 327 7.40 0.97 18.90
C ASP A 327 6.47 1.57 19.95
N GLU A 328 6.32 2.87 19.91
CA GLU A 328 5.31 3.70 20.57
C GLU A 328 4.99 3.34 22.03
N ALA A 329 5.92 2.73 22.75
CA ALA A 329 5.75 2.37 24.16
C ALA A 329 5.66 3.62 25.05
N VAL A 330 4.44 4.10 25.32
CA VAL A 330 4.16 5.26 26.19
C VAL A 330 4.39 4.89 27.63
N LYS A 331 5.40 5.48 28.26
CA LYS A 331 5.93 5.04 29.55
C LYS A 331 5.20 5.61 30.79
N ASP A 332 4.08 6.29 30.61
CA ASP A 332 3.39 6.98 31.70
C ASP A 332 2.81 6.00 32.72
N GLU A 333 2.25 4.87 32.27
CA GLU A 333 1.83 3.81 33.17
C GLU A 333 3.02 3.20 33.95
N TRP A 334 4.17 3.00 33.30
CA TRP A 334 5.35 2.51 33.99
C TRP A 334 5.85 3.49 35.05
N LYS A 335 5.79 4.79 34.77
CA LYS A 335 6.16 5.83 35.75
C LYS A 335 5.20 5.89 36.94
N ALA A 336 3.91 5.71 36.68
CA ALA A 336 2.85 5.77 37.69
C ALA A 336 2.69 4.48 38.51
N SER A 337 3.06 3.32 37.94
CA SER A 337 2.86 2.00 38.56
C SER A 337 3.79 1.75 39.72
N THR A 338 3.23 1.54 40.93
CA THR A 338 4.01 1.16 42.12
C THR A 338 4.72 -0.18 41.94
N LEU A 339 4.09 -1.12 41.24
CA LEU A 339 4.64 -2.43 40.89
C LEU A 339 5.87 -2.29 40.01
N VAL A 340 5.77 -1.53 38.91
CA VAL A 340 6.87 -1.31 37.98
C VAL A 340 8.02 -0.53 38.63
N GLN A 341 7.72 0.51 39.43
CA GLN A 341 8.72 1.28 40.15
C GLN A 341 9.48 0.46 41.21
N ALA A 342 8.76 -0.39 41.94
CA ALA A 342 9.38 -1.33 42.86
C ALA A 342 10.31 -2.33 42.14
N ARG A 343 9.90 -2.78 40.94
CA ARG A 343 10.73 -3.65 40.08
C ARG A 343 11.96 -2.92 39.55
N ALA A 344 11.78 -1.70 39.03
CA ALA A 344 12.88 -0.83 38.58
C ALA A 344 13.92 -0.64 39.65
N LYS A 345 13.50 -0.33 40.88
CA LYS A 345 14.41 -0.19 42.04
C LYS A 345 15.18 -1.48 42.31
N ARG A 346 14.56 -2.66 42.29
CA ARG A 346 15.24 -3.95 42.45
C ARG A 346 16.27 -4.22 41.36
N LEU A 347 16.02 -3.73 40.14
CA LEU A 347 16.92 -3.86 38.99
C LEU A 347 18.03 -2.80 38.96
N GLY A 348 17.95 -1.76 39.81
CA GLY A 348 18.84 -0.63 39.78
C GLY A 348 18.69 0.27 38.56
N ILE A 349 17.50 0.29 37.95
CA ILE A 349 17.19 1.08 36.75
C ILE A 349 16.25 2.21 37.15
N ALA A 350 16.69 3.46 36.97
CA ALA A 350 15.89 4.63 37.36
C ALA A 350 15.11 5.26 36.20
N ASP A 351 15.58 5.05 34.94
CA ASP A 351 15.02 5.67 33.77
C ASP A 351 14.07 4.71 33.02
N ALA A 352 12.91 5.23 32.61
CA ALA A 352 11.89 4.46 31.94
C ALA A 352 12.31 3.99 30.52
N ALA A 353 13.16 4.74 29.81
CA ALA A 353 13.73 4.30 28.54
C ALA A 353 14.71 3.12 28.75
N ALA A 354 15.51 3.16 29.81
CA ALA A 354 16.38 2.05 30.18
C ALA A 354 15.58 0.80 30.62
N LEU A 355 14.36 0.97 31.16
CA LEU A 355 13.45 -0.16 31.43
C LEU A 355 12.99 -0.83 30.12
N GLN A 356 12.70 -0.08 29.07
CA GLN A 356 12.36 -0.66 27.75
C GLN A 356 13.58 -1.40 27.18
N THR A 357 14.76 -0.82 27.26
CA THR A 357 16.00 -1.50 26.84
C THR A 357 16.23 -2.81 27.62
N TYR A 358 15.97 -2.82 28.93
CA TYR A 358 16.03 -4.04 29.73
C TYR A 358 15.01 -5.09 29.24
N PHE A 359 13.78 -4.67 28.95
CA PHE A 359 12.71 -5.53 28.45
C PHE A 359 13.11 -6.17 27.12
N THR A 360 13.42 -5.34 26.12
CA THR A 360 13.83 -5.75 24.77
C THR A 360 15.03 -6.70 24.82
N ARG A 361 16.08 -6.34 25.58
CA ARG A 361 17.26 -7.19 25.74
C ARG A 361 16.95 -8.57 26.34
N LYS A 362 16.01 -8.64 27.28
CA LYS A 362 15.63 -9.92 27.90
C LYS A 362 14.91 -10.83 26.90
N ILE A 363 14.02 -10.28 26.09
CA ILE A 363 13.31 -11.02 25.03
C ILE A 363 14.28 -11.40 23.90
N THR A 364 15.12 -10.49 23.43
CA THR A 364 16.13 -10.79 22.40
C THR A 364 17.06 -11.92 22.82
N ARG A 365 17.57 -11.90 24.08
CA ARG A 365 18.39 -12.99 24.60
C ARG A 365 17.67 -14.34 24.64
N TYR A 366 16.38 -14.33 24.96
CA TYR A 366 15.59 -15.54 24.91
C TYR A 366 15.49 -16.10 23.49
N LEU A 367 15.20 -15.27 22.50
CA LEU A 367 15.15 -15.66 21.09
C LEU A 367 16.49 -16.19 20.60
N THR A 368 17.59 -15.47 20.88
CA THR A 368 18.96 -15.89 20.51
C THR A 368 19.33 -17.25 21.13
N ALA A 369 18.98 -17.48 22.40
CA ALA A 369 19.20 -18.77 23.06
C ALA A 369 18.44 -19.93 22.40
N HIS A 370 17.38 -19.65 21.62
CA HIS A 370 16.61 -20.62 20.86
C HIS A 370 16.96 -20.60 19.35
N GLY A 371 18.06 -19.99 18.95
CA GLY A 371 18.54 -19.94 17.57
C GLY A 371 17.73 -19.00 16.67
N ARG A 372 17.04 -18.03 17.25
CA ARG A 372 16.27 -17.00 16.51
C ARG A 372 16.91 -15.63 16.67
N GLN A 373 16.62 -14.75 15.72
CA GLN A 373 17.00 -13.33 15.77
C GLN A 373 15.75 -12.47 16.00
N ALA A 374 15.85 -11.55 16.97
CA ALA A 374 14.82 -10.55 17.15
C ALA A 374 14.91 -9.50 16.02
N VAL A 375 13.77 -9.11 15.49
CA VAL A 375 13.57 -7.90 14.69
C VAL A 375 12.72 -6.95 15.51
N GLY A 376 12.95 -5.64 15.42
CA GLY A 376 12.05 -4.66 16.05
C GLY A 376 12.17 -3.32 15.37
N TRP A 377 11.16 -2.49 15.59
CA TRP A 377 11.13 -1.12 15.09
C TRP A 377 12.32 -0.31 15.65
N ASP A 378 12.67 0.80 15.02
CA ASP A 378 13.92 1.51 15.32
C ASP A 378 13.98 2.12 16.73
N GLU A 379 12.90 2.14 17.49
CA GLU A 379 12.92 2.47 18.94
C GLU A 379 13.76 1.50 19.78
N ILE A 380 13.96 0.26 19.29
CA ILE A 380 14.85 -0.68 19.99
C ILE A 380 16.33 -0.28 19.89
N LEU A 381 16.69 0.64 19.00
CA LEU A 381 18.07 1.08 18.74
C LEU A 381 18.63 1.94 19.89
N GLN A 382 18.64 1.37 21.07
CA GLN A 382 19.15 1.98 22.30
C GLN A 382 20.54 1.45 22.66
N PRO A 383 21.32 2.17 23.50
CA PRO A 383 22.56 1.65 24.03
C PRO A 383 22.37 0.28 24.70
N GLY A 384 23.14 -0.71 24.28
CA GLY A 384 23.07 -2.09 24.80
C GLY A 384 22.13 -3.03 24.04
N LEU A 385 21.60 -2.61 22.88
CA LEU A 385 20.96 -3.53 21.93
C LEU A 385 21.97 -4.61 21.49
N PRO A 386 21.63 -5.91 21.53
CA PRO A 386 22.48 -6.96 20.99
C PRO A 386 22.76 -6.78 19.50
N ARG A 387 23.99 -7.10 19.06
CA ARG A 387 24.39 -6.92 17.66
C ARG A 387 23.70 -7.87 16.68
N ASP A 388 23.16 -8.96 17.17
CA ASP A 388 22.37 -9.92 16.40
C ASP A 388 20.88 -9.55 16.25
N ALA A 389 20.45 -8.47 16.91
CA ALA A 389 19.11 -7.90 16.67
C ALA A 389 19.10 -7.13 15.34
N VAL A 390 18.00 -7.27 14.60
CA VAL A 390 17.74 -6.56 13.36
C VAL A 390 16.85 -5.34 13.65
N VAL A 391 17.21 -4.19 13.08
CA VAL A 391 16.46 -2.94 13.25
C VAL A 391 15.63 -2.67 12.02
N MET A 392 14.31 -2.53 12.17
CA MET A 392 13.41 -2.09 11.11
C MET A 392 13.15 -0.59 11.27
N SER A 393 13.68 0.20 10.31
CA SER A 393 13.65 1.67 10.41
C SER A 393 12.42 2.24 9.73
N TRP A 394 11.51 2.81 10.55
CA TRP A 394 10.27 3.44 10.07
C TRP A 394 10.25 4.98 10.28
N HIS A 395 10.98 5.52 11.23
CA HIS A 395 11.19 6.98 11.38
C HIS A 395 12.16 7.55 10.33
N GLY A 396 11.90 7.29 9.05
CA GLY A 396 12.81 7.61 7.96
C GLY A 396 13.99 6.62 7.86
N THR A 397 15.11 7.05 7.26
CA THR A 397 16.27 6.17 7.02
C THR A 397 17.42 6.35 8.02
N ALA A 398 17.30 7.29 8.96
CA ALA A 398 18.36 7.60 9.91
C ALA A 398 18.63 6.45 10.89
N GLY A 399 17.58 5.77 11.36
CA GLY A 399 17.69 4.59 12.21
C GLY A 399 18.43 3.44 11.54
N ALA A 400 18.15 3.20 10.27
CA ALA A 400 18.85 2.18 9.49
C ALA A 400 20.34 2.51 9.31
N ARG A 401 20.67 3.77 9.03
CA ARG A 401 22.06 4.25 8.96
C ARG A 401 22.80 4.00 10.26
N GLU A 402 22.18 4.38 11.37
CA GLU A 402 22.79 4.21 12.70
C GLU A 402 22.99 2.73 13.04
N ALA A 403 21.99 1.88 12.76
CA ALA A 403 22.09 0.45 12.95
C ALA A 403 23.26 -0.15 12.15
N ALA A 404 23.36 0.17 10.85
CA ALA A 404 24.45 -0.28 10.00
C ALA A 404 25.83 0.18 10.48
N ILE A 405 25.95 1.41 10.96
CA ILE A 405 27.19 1.94 11.56
C ILE A 405 27.57 1.17 12.85
N ARG A 406 26.59 0.79 13.67
CA ARG A 406 26.78 -0.02 14.88
C ARG A 406 27.06 -1.49 14.59
N GLY A 407 26.86 -1.94 13.34
CA GLY A 407 27.01 -3.34 12.91
C GLY A 407 25.81 -4.22 13.23
N ASN A 408 24.62 -3.63 13.38
CA ASN A 408 23.34 -4.33 13.37
C ASN A 408 22.80 -4.42 11.94
N ASP A 409 22.22 -5.54 11.58
CA ASP A 409 21.47 -5.65 10.35
C ASP A 409 20.19 -4.80 10.42
N THR A 410 19.77 -4.26 9.27
CA THR A 410 18.63 -3.35 9.21
C THR A 410 17.78 -3.54 7.95
N VAL A 411 16.50 -3.19 8.05
CA VAL A 411 15.54 -3.16 6.96
C VAL A 411 14.95 -1.74 6.86
N LEU A 412 14.84 -1.23 5.64
CA LEU A 412 14.27 0.08 5.36
C LEU A 412 12.74 -0.05 5.17
N ALA A 413 11.98 0.60 6.03
CA ALA A 413 10.52 0.64 6.00
C ALA A 413 9.95 2.04 6.36
N PRO A 414 10.50 3.14 5.78
CA PRO A 414 10.24 4.48 6.29
C PRO A 414 8.83 4.99 5.99
N ASP A 415 8.19 5.62 7.00
CA ASP A 415 7.03 6.49 6.84
C ASP A 415 7.49 7.87 6.32
N PRO A 416 6.81 8.49 5.32
CA PRO A 416 5.66 7.97 4.57
C PRO A 416 6.04 7.14 3.33
N GLN A 417 7.32 7.02 2.96
CA GLN A 417 7.76 6.56 1.64
C GLN A 417 7.41 5.11 1.32
N LEU A 418 7.22 4.26 2.34
CA LEU A 418 6.86 2.84 2.19
C LEU A 418 5.64 2.44 3.03
N TYR A 419 4.80 3.39 3.46
CA TYR A 419 3.56 3.15 4.19
C TYR A 419 2.37 3.14 3.23
N PHE A 420 1.87 1.95 2.92
CA PHE A 420 0.83 1.75 1.90
C PHE A 420 -0.61 1.99 2.40
N ASP A 421 -0.77 2.47 3.62
CA ASP A 421 -2.02 2.99 4.16
C ASP A 421 -2.29 4.46 3.74
N HIS A 422 -1.33 5.12 3.07
CA HIS A 422 -1.53 6.38 2.35
C HIS A 422 -2.27 6.16 1.03
N ARG A 423 -3.12 7.11 0.62
CA ARG A 423 -3.78 7.08 -0.70
C ARG A 423 -2.77 7.14 -1.84
N GLN A 424 -3.10 6.56 -2.99
CA GLN A 424 -2.18 6.49 -4.13
C GLN A 424 -2.21 7.72 -5.04
N SER A 425 -3.27 8.53 -4.95
CA SER A 425 -3.44 9.74 -5.75
C SER A 425 -4.32 10.77 -5.03
N SER A 426 -4.42 11.96 -5.62
CA SER A 426 -5.37 12.98 -5.22
C SER A 426 -6.75 12.84 -5.89
N LEU A 427 -6.97 11.79 -6.68
CA LEU A 427 -8.25 11.59 -7.38
C LEU A 427 -9.38 11.28 -6.41
N GLY A 428 -10.59 11.69 -6.80
CA GLY A 428 -11.80 11.22 -6.16
C GLY A 428 -11.94 9.70 -6.30
N GLY A 429 -12.44 9.03 -5.25
CA GLY A 429 -12.63 7.58 -5.25
C GLY A 429 -11.48 6.76 -4.68
N GLU A 430 -10.43 7.38 -4.17
CA GLU A 430 -9.45 6.68 -3.32
C GLU A 430 -10.15 6.12 -2.07
N PRO A 431 -9.75 4.92 -1.59
CA PRO A 431 -10.33 4.32 -0.40
C PRO A 431 -9.94 5.09 0.88
N PRO A 432 -10.63 4.83 2.02
CA PRO A 432 -10.22 5.33 3.32
C PRO A 432 -8.76 4.99 3.66
N GLY A 433 -8.09 5.92 4.35
CA GLY A 433 -6.69 5.80 4.71
C GLY A 433 -6.09 7.14 5.13
N ARG A 434 -4.77 7.26 5.13
CA ARG A 434 -4.08 8.54 5.37
C ARG A 434 -4.25 9.47 4.16
N VAL A 435 -4.47 10.77 4.43
CA VAL A 435 -4.80 11.75 3.38
C VAL A 435 -3.59 12.13 2.51
N ALA A 436 -2.38 12.02 3.02
CA ALA A 436 -1.19 12.27 2.22
C ALA A 436 -1.09 11.26 1.06
N VAL A 437 -0.59 11.73 -0.07
CA VAL A 437 -0.41 10.89 -1.26
C VAL A 437 0.96 10.22 -1.21
N LEU A 438 0.97 8.92 -1.44
CA LEU A 438 2.15 8.13 -1.76
C LEU A 438 1.90 7.43 -3.08
N SER A 439 2.35 8.01 -4.16
CA SER A 439 2.13 7.50 -5.51
C SER A 439 2.99 6.27 -5.84
N VAL A 440 2.70 5.61 -6.94
CA VAL A 440 3.53 4.53 -7.48
C VAL A 440 4.93 5.04 -7.83
N GLU A 441 5.03 6.28 -8.32
CA GLU A 441 6.30 6.94 -8.68
C GLU A 441 7.15 7.22 -7.45
N ASP A 442 6.55 7.72 -6.34
CA ASP A 442 7.26 7.94 -5.08
C ASP A 442 7.90 6.66 -4.55
N VAL A 443 7.17 5.53 -4.61
CA VAL A 443 7.70 4.21 -4.22
C VAL A 443 8.78 3.74 -5.18
N TYR A 444 8.59 3.92 -6.50
CA TYR A 444 9.56 3.55 -7.52
C TYR A 444 10.88 4.32 -7.33
N ASP A 445 10.81 5.59 -6.96
CA ASP A 445 11.96 6.47 -6.77
C ASP A 445 12.60 6.37 -5.39
N PHE A 446 12.05 5.57 -4.49
CA PHE A 446 12.63 5.40 -3.16
C PHE A 446 14.10 4.98 -3.19
N ALA A 447 14.97 5.79 -2.59
CA ALA A 447 16.41 5.57 -2.55
C ALA A 447 16.80 4.61 -1.42
N ALA A 448 16.85 3.31 -1.71
CA ALA A 448 17.23 2.28 -0.74
C ALA A 448 18.73 2.22 -0.41
N GLN A 449 19.58 2.97 -1.12
CA GLN A 449 21.01 3.02 -0.88
C GLN A 449 21.40 4.34 -0.22
N ASP A 450 22.12 4.26 0.89
CA ASP A 450 22.71 5.44 1.53
C ASP A 450 24.16 5.62 1.07
N PRO A 451 24.48 6.66 0.29
CA PRO A 451 25.82 6.89 -0.24
C PRO A 451 26.84 7.28 0.83
N THR A 452 26.41 7.57 2.05
CA THR A 452 27.29 7.91 3.17
C THR A 452 27.85 6.69 3.90
N LEU A 453 27.26 5.51 3.68
CA LEU A 453 27.72 4.25 4.27
C LEU A 453 28.86 3.67 3.45
N SER A 454 29.89 3.14 4.13
CA SER A 454 30.91 2.32 3.49
C SER A 454 30.31 0.99 2.96
N GLU A 455 31.00 0.33 2.03
CA GLU A 455 30.57 -0.98 1.51
C GLU A 455 30.34 -2.03 2.62
N ALA A 456 31.18 -1.98 3.68
CA ALA A 456 31.03 -2.88 4.83
C ALA A 456 29.75 -2.60 5.61
N GLN A 457 29.40 -1.33 5.81
CA GLN A 457 28.17 -0.90 6.47
C GLN A 457 26.95 -1.15 5.59
N GLN A 458 27.05 -0.89 4.28
CA GLN A 458 25.97 -1.15 3.33
C GLN A 458 25.52 -2.62 3.32
N ARG A 459 26.42 -3.56 3.61
CA ARG A 459 26.08 -5.00 3.73
C ARG A 459 25.13 -5.32 4.89
N HIS A 460 25.01 -4.44 5.88
CA HIS A 460 24.03 -4.57 6.95
C HIS A 460 22.62 -4.14 6.53
N VAL A 461 22.45 -3.41 5.41
CA VAL A 461 21.14 -3.10 4.86
C VAL A 461 20.61 -4.34 4.12
N LEU A 462 19.76 -5.13 4.78
CA LEU A 462 19.21 -6.37 4.24
C LEU A 462 18.27 -6.13 3.06
N GLY A 463 17.56 -4.99 3.07
CA GLY A 463 16.65 -4.64 2.01
C GLY A 463 15.54 -3.66 2.41
N VAL A 464 14.40 -3.79 1.74
CA VAL A 464 13.25 -2.88 1.84
C VAL A 464 11.99 -3.63 2.18
N GLN A 465 11.07 -2.96 2.86
CA GLN A 465 9.73 -3.47 3.17
C GLN A 465 8.73 -2.33 3.11
N ALA A 466 7.50 -2.63 2.66
CA ALA A 466 6.40 -1.69 2.77
C ALA A 466 5.36 -2.20 3.79
N GLU A 467 4.72 -1.24 4.47
CA GLU A 467 3.81 -1.50 5.58
C GLU A 467 2.36 -1.27 5.16
N ILE A 468 1.48 -2.24 5.45
CA ILE A 468 0.04 -2.12 5.18
C ILE A 468 -0.69 -2.14 6.52
N TRP A 469 -0.71 -0.99 7.20
CA TRP A 469 -1.52 -0.79 8.40
C TRP A 469 -3.00 -0.73 8.04
N THR A 470 -3.85 -1.37 8.83
CA THR A 470 -5.23 -1.64 8.42
C THR A 470 -6.29 -0.91 9.24
N GLU A 471 -5.96 0.11 10.03
CA GLU A 471 -6.92 0.90 10.82
C GLU A 471 -8.10 1.37 9.97
N HIS A 472 -7.83 1.81 8.75
CA HIS A 472 -8.83 2.32 7.79
C HIS A 472 -9.04 1.42 6.57
N ILE A 473 -8.30 0.28 6.48
CA ILE A 473 -8.42 -0.69 5.40
C ILE A 473 -9.25 -1.89 5.86
N SER A 474 -10.56 -1.74 5.86
CA SER A 474 -11.51 -2.67 6.48
C SER A 474 -11.86 -3.90 5.64
N THR A 475 -11.45 -3.95 4.36
CA THR A 475 -11.77 -5.07 3.45
C THR A 475 -10.56 -5.55 2.66
N GLU A 476 -10.56 -6.84 2.33
CA GLU A 476 -9.51 -7.48 1.51
C GLU A 476 -9.37 -6.82 0.13
N ARG A 477 -10.47 -6.35 -0.46
CA ARG A 477 -10.48 -5.64 -1.72
C ARG A 477 -9.76 -4.29 -1.63
N ARG A 478 -10.00 -3.51 -0.57
CA ARG A 478 -9.29 -2.26 -0.32
C ARG A 478 -7.81 -2.50 -0.08
N LEU A 479 -7.47 -3.60 0.62
CA LEU A 479 -6.08 -3.97 0.86
C LEU A 479 -5.34 -4.23 -0.46
N GLN A 480 -5.97 -4.95 -1.41
CA GLN A 480 -5.42 -5.14 -2.76
C GLN A 480 -5.23 -3.81 -3.47
N TRP A 481 -6.23 -2.93 -3.43
CA TRP A 481 -6.14 -1.59 -4.02
C TRP A 481 -4.96 -0.80 -3.44
N MET A 482 -4.84 -0.75 -2.12
CA MET A 482 -3.78 0.00 -1.44
C MET A 482 -2.38 -0.58 -1.71
N ALA A 483 -2.26 -1.90 -1.83
CA ALA A 483 -1.00 -2.56 -2.10
C ALA A 483 -0.54 -2.46 -3.56
N LEU A 484 -1.46 -2.59 -4.52
CA LEU A 484 -1.13 -2.72 -5.94
C LEU A 484 -1.50 -1.44 -6.73
N PRO A 485 -0.63 -0.97 -7.62
CA PRO A 485 0.62 -1.57 -8.08
C PRO A 485 1.89 -1.12 -7.33
N ARG A 486 1.79 -0.42 -6.17
CA ARG A 486 2.97 0.01 -5.41
C ARG A 486 3.89 -1.14 -5.02
N ALA A 487 3.34 -2.34 -4.76
CA ALA A 487 4.16 -3.55 -4.54
C ALA A 487 5.00 -3.94 -5.76
N ALA A 488 4.54 -3.64 -6.99
CA ALA A 488 5.35 -3.81 -8.20
C ALA A 488 6.52 -2.80 -8.26
N ALA A 489 6.29 -1.55 -7.85
CA ALA A 489 7.34 -0.53 -7.73
C ALA A 489 8.35 -0.89 -6.63
N LEU A 490 7.88 -1.34 -5.45
CA LEU A 490 8.75 -1.84 -4.38
C LEU A 490 9.61 -3.02 -4.84
N ALA A 491 9.05 -3.91 -5.66
CA ALA A 491 9.78 -5.04 -6.22
C ALA A 491 10.94 -4.58 -7.10
N GLU A 492 10.77 -3.53 -7.92
CA GLU A 492 11.87 -2.91 -8.69
C GLU A 492 12.96 -2.38 -7.76
N VAL A 493 12.59 -1.71 -6.68
CA VAL A 493 13.54 -1.19 -5.69
C VAL A 493 14.34 -2.31 -5.03
N GLY A 494 13.67 -3.37 -4.64
CA GLY A 494 14.28 -4.47 -3.87
C GLY A 494 15.03 -5.48 -4.74
N TRP A 495 14.62 -5.67 -5.99
CA TRP A 495 15.17 -6.69 -6.89
C TRP A 495 16.18 -6.11 -7.88
N SER A 496 15.82 -5.03 -8.61
CA SER A 496 16.59 -4.60 -9.77
C SER A 496 17.85 -3.83 -9.38
N ALA A 497 19.00 -4.24 -9.96
CA ALA A 497 20.26 -3.52 -9.84
C ALA A 497 20.47 -2.48 -10.97
N GLN A 498 19.62 -2.48 -12.00
CA GLN A 498 19.68 -1.55 -13.12
C GLN A 498 19.33 -0.12 -12.69
N PRO A 499 19.86 0.91 -13.38
CA PRO A 499 19.39 2.27 -13.22
C PRO A 499 17.89 2.35 -13.45
N ARG A 500 17.19 3.12 -12.62
CA ARG A 500 15.74 3.29 -12.73
C ARG A 500 15.37 4.02 -14.02
N ASN A 501 14.30 3.56 -14.65
CA ASN A 501 13.74 4.16 -15.85
C ASN A 501 12.21 4.17 -15.72
N TRP A 502 11.67 5.24 -15.17
CA TRP A 502 10.25 5.41 -14.92
C TRP A 502 9.38 5.23 -16.18
N PRO A 503 9.70 5.84 -17.34
CA PRO A 503 8.96 5.61 -18.57
C PRO A 503 8.92 4.15 -19.00
N ASP A 504 10.00 3.40 -18.86
CA ASP A 504 10.03 1.96 -19.14
C ASP A 504 9.18 1.16 -18.16
N PHE A 505 9.21 1.50 -16.87
CA PHE A 505 8.35 0.86 -15.86
C PHE A 505 6.87 1.08 -16.17
N LEU A 506 6.47 2.32 -16.51
CA LEU A 506 5.10 2.62 -16.94
C LEU A 506 4.67 1.80 -18.17
N HIS A 507 5.58 1.58 -19.11
CA HIS A 507 5.31 0.78 -20.29
C HIS A 507 5.04 -0.71 -19.98
N ARG A 508 5.68 -1.24 -18.92
CA ARG A 508 5.52 -2.65 -18.48
C ARG A 508 4.28 -2.89 -17.61
N LEU A 509 3.78 -1.87 -16.90
CA LEU A 509 2.67 -1.96 -15.94
C LEU A 509 1.35 -2.48 -16.54
N PRO A 510 0.88 -2.07 -17.74
CA PRO A 510 -0.39 -2.54 -18.29
C PRO A 510 -0.47 -4.06 -18.43
N GLN A 511 0.62 -4.73 -18.77
CA GLN A 511 0.67 -6.18 -18.82
C GLN A 511 0.49 -6.82 -17.44
N MET A 512 1.02 -6.20 -16.38
CA MET A 512 0.79 -6.64 -15.01
C MET A 512 -0.68 -6.40 -14.60
N PHE A 513 -1.26 -5.28 -14.98
CA PHE A 513 -2.70 -5.02 -14.78
C PHE A 513 -3.59 -6.05 -15.45
N ALA A 514 -3.25 -6.47 -16.66
CA ALA A 514 -3.97 -7.54 -17.35
C ALA A 514 -3.91 -8.87 -16.56
N ARG A 515 -2.77 -9.17 -15.92
CA ARG A 515 -2.61 -10.36 -15.06
C ARG A 515 -3.42 -10.23 -13.76
N TYR A 516 -3.45 -9.06 -13.13
CA TYR A 516 -4.31 -8.83 -11.96
C TYR A 516 -5.78 -9.04 -12.31
N ARG A 517 -6.25 -8.45 -13.43
CA ARG A 517 -7.63 -8.64 -13.91
C ARG A 517 -7.97 -10.11 -14.17
N SER A 518 -7.07 -10.85 -14.84
CA SER A 518 -7.31 -12.27 -15.14
C SER A 518 -7.36 -13.14 -13.88
N ALA A 519 -6.71 -12.71 -12.80
CA ALA A 519 -6.71 -13.39 -11.50
C ALA A 519 -7.81 -12.87 -10.54
N GLY A 520 -8.63 -11.89 -10.94
CA GLY A 520 -9.66 -11.31 -10.09
C GLY A 520 -9.09 -10.49 -8.92
N ILE A 521 -7.89 -9.92 -9.08
CA ILE A 521 -7.22 -9.09 -8.09
C ILE A 521 -7.53 -7.62 -8.38
N ASP A 522 -8.01 -6.89 -7.38
CA ASP A 522 -8.19 -5.45 -7.46
C ASP A 522 -6.83 -4.73 -7.38
N TYR A 523 -6.74 -3.58 -8.05
CA TYR A 523 -5.55 -2.73 -8.05
C TYR A 523 -5.94 -1.28 -8.33
N ALA A 524 -5.11 -0.32 -7.92
CA ALA A 524 -5.26 1.07 -8.30
C ALA A 524 -4.64 1.29 -9.69
N ASP A 525 -5.36 1.97 -10.54
CA ASP A 525 -4.90 2.41 -11.86
C ASP A 525 -4.67 3.92 -11.91
N SER A 526 -4.64 4.56 -10.75
CA SER A 526 -4.50 6.00 -10.59
C SER A 526 -3.22 6.56 -11.21
N VAL A 527 -2.16 5.75 -11.37
CA VAL A 527 -0.96 6.14 -12.12
C VAL A 527 -1.24 6.52 -13.58
N PHE A 528 -2.31 5.99 -14.17
CA PHE A 528 -2.83 6.36 -15.48
C PHE A 528 -4.15 7.15 -15.38
N GLY A 529 -4.54 7.53 -14.18
CA GLY A 529 -5.79 8.19 -13.88
C GLY A 529 -5.90 9.57 -14.53
N ILE A 530 -7.12 10.05 -14.66
CA ILE A 530 -7.42 11.36 -15.22
C ILE A 530 -7.79 12.30 -14.08
N ALA A 531 -7.07 13.41 -13.95
CA ALA A 531 -7.35 14.52 -13.08
C ALA A 531 -8.12 15.59 -13.86
N PRO A 532 -9.41 15.80 -13.58
CA PRO A 532 -10.19 16.85 -14.19
C PRO A 532 -10.01 18.16 -13.43
N ASP A 533 -10.08 19.29 -14.16
CA ASP A 533 -10.27 20.62 -13.59
C ASP A 533 -11.41 21.32 -14.30
N PHE A 534 -12.20 22.10 -13.56
CA PHE A 534 -13.41 22.71 -14.03
C PHE A 534 -13.43 24.20 -13.73
N VAL A 535 -13.75 25.01 -14.74
CA VAL A 535 -13.98 26.44 -14.60
C VAL A 535 -15.33 26.79 -15.25
N SER A 536 -16.29 27.22 -14.43
CA SER A 536 -17.59 27.70 -14.92
C SER A 536 -17.51 29.18 -15.25
N ASP A 537 -17.93 29.55 -16.48
CA ASP A 537 -18.01 30.93 -16.93
C ASP A 537 -19.16 31.10 -17.93
N ALA A 538 -20.00 32.14 -17.74
CA ALA A 538 -21.07 32.54 -18.63
C ALA A 538 -21.98 31.42 -19.16
N GLY A 539 -22.33 30.47 -18.29
CA GLY A 539 -23.20 29.33 -18.63
C GLY A 539 -22.50 28.21 -19.43
N ARG A 540 -21.18 28.24 -19.50
CA ARG A 540 -20.34 27.16 -20.02
C ARG A 540 -19.38 26.65 -18.95
N ILE A 541 -18.96 25.41 -19.10
CA ILE A 541 -17.99 24.76 -18.23
C ILE A 541 -16.77 24.39 -19.06
N ARG A 542 -15.65 25.02 -18.74
CA ARG A 542 -14.37 24.60 -19.27
C ARG A 542 -13.87 23.39 -18.51
N VAL A 543 -13.64 22.31 -19.23
CA VAL A 543 -13.12 21.05 -18.71
C VAL A 543 -11.69 20.87 -19.19
N THR A 544 -10.75 20.83 -18.25
CA THR A 544 -9.35 20.49 -18.50
C THR A 544 -9.11 19.07 -17.97
N LEU A 545 -8.50 18.21 -18.79
CA LEU A 545 -8.13 16.84 -18.40
C LEU A 545 -6.61 16.74 -18.42
N ALA A 546 -6.05 16.19 -17.36
CA ALA A 546 -4.63 15.89 -17.24
C ALA A 546 -4.42 14.47 -16.70
N HIS A 547 -3.25 13.89 -16.90
CA HIS A 547 -2.87 12.69 -16.17
C HIS A 547 -2.45 13.06 -14.74
N THR A 548 -2.58 12.11 -13.82
CA THR A 548 -2.17 12.27 -12.41
C THR A 548 -0.67 12.37 -12.21
N VAL A 549 0.11 11.87 -13.17
CA VAL A 549 1.57 11.94 -13.21
C VAL A 549 2.03 12.52 -14.54
N GLU A 550 3.25 13.05 -14.61
CA GLU A 550 3.83 13.54 -15.86
C GLU A 550 4.17 12.37 -16.79
N LEU A 551 3.33 12.16 -17.81
CA LEU A 551 3.46 11.09 -18.80
C LEU A 551 4.02 11.58 -20.14
N GLU A 552 4.43 12.84 -20.25
CA GLU A 552 4.87 13.45 -21.51
C GLU A 552 6.11 12.79 -22.13
N GLN A 553 6.95 12.18 -21.28
CA GLN A 553 8.17 11.47 -21.71
C GLN A 553 7.96 9.96 -21.87
N ALA A 554 6.75 9.44 -21.60
CA ALA A 554 6.46 8.02 -21.77
C ALA A 554 6.53 7.61 -23.25
N ALA A 555 7.18 6.49 -23.53
CA ALA A 555 7.21 5.88 -24.85
C ALA A 555 6.76 4.42 -24.74
N PRO A 556 5.60 4.01 -25.35
CA PRO A 556 4.74 4.81 -26.21
C PRO A 556 3.96 5.87 -25.46
N LYS A 557 3.53 6.90 -26.22
CA LYS A 557 2.72 7.98 -25.68
C LYS A 557 1.40 7.48 -25.11
N ILE A 558 1.03 8.03 -23.96
CA ILE A 558 -0.27 7.77 -23.33
C ILE A 558 -1.20 8.93 -23.68
N ASP A 559 -2.30 8.60 -24.35
CA ASP A 559 -3.28 9.56 -24.83
C ASP A 559 -4.53 9.54 -23.94
N ILE A 560 -5.08 10.71 -23.60
CA ILE A 560 -6.44 10.81 -23.05
C ILE A 560 -7.43 10.81 -24.22
N ARG A 561 -8.38 9.87 -24.21
CA ARG A 561 -9.49 9.84 -25.14
C ARG A 561 -10.80 10.03 -24.40
N TYR A 562 -11.75 10.72 -25.02
CA TYR A 562 -13.02 11.05 -24.41
C TYR A 562 -14.20 10.85 -25.35
N ALA A 563 -15.36 10.65 -24.75
CA ALA A 563 -16.65 10.57 -25.41
C ALA A 563 -17.68 11.42 -24.64
N LEU A 564 -18.71 11.86 -25.32
CA LEU A 564 -19.81 12.64 -24.77
C LEU A 564 -21.11 11.79 -24.79
N GLN A 565 -22.14 12.28 -24.09
CA GLN A 565 -23.48 11.64 -24.08
C GLN A 565 -23.48 10.20 -23.53
N GLY A 566 -22.68 9.92 -22.52
CA GLY A 566 -22.69 8.66 -21.80
C GLY A 566 -22.07 7.46 -22.52
N GLN A 567 -21.40 7.68 -23.66
CA GLN A 567 -20.66 6.62 -24.35
C GLN A 567 -19.31 6.39 -23.68
N ASP A 568 -18.90 5.12 -23.59
CA ASP A 568 -17.57 4.77 -23.11
C ASP A 568 -16.53 5.08 -24.20
N PRO A 569 -15.39 5.73 -23.86
CA PRO A 569 -14.34 5.97 -24.80
C PRO A 569 -13.61 4.68 -25.18
N ASP A 570 -13.22 4.60 -26.45
CA ASP A 570 -12.40 3.54 -27.04
C ASP A 570 -11.17 4.10 -27.77
N ALA A 571 -10.39 3.22 -28.40
CA ALA A 571 -9.19 3.61 -29.14
C ALA A 571 -9.46 4.52 -30.36
N ALA A 572 -10.70 4.57 -30.86
CA ALA A 572 -11.13 5.40 -31.97
C ALA A 572 -11.80 6.71 -31.52
N SER A 573 -12.10 6.85 -30.23
CA SER A 573 -12.75 8.01 -29.63
C SER A 573 -11.91 9.27 -29.75
N MET A 574 -12.52 10.43 -29.53
CA MET A 574 -11.88 11.75 -29.68
C MET A 574 -10.63 11.85 -28.80
N LEU A 575 -9.54 12.29 -29.41
CA LEU A 575 -8.29 12.58 -28.69
C LEU A 575 -8.41 13.93 -27.98
N TYR A 576 -8.14 13.95 -26.67
CA TYR A 576 -8.07 15.20 -25.92
C TYR A 576 -6.75 15.92 -26.22
N THR A 577 -6.86 17.14 -26.74
CA THR A 577 -5.67 17.97 -27.12
C THR A 577 -5.73 19.39 -26.56
N LYS A 578 -6.89 19.82 -26.06
CA LYS A 578 -7.11 21.16 -25.51
C LYS A 578 -8.32 21.17 -24.60
N PRO A 579 -8.47 22.16 -23.70
CA PRO A 579 -9.66 22.32 -22.87
C PRO A 579 -10.96 22.33 -23.68
N LEU A 580 -11.99 21.71 -23.15
CA LEU A 580 -13.32 21.59 -23.77
C LEU A 580 -14.26 22.62 -23.17
N GLU A 581 -15.06 23.32 -24.00
CA GLU A 581 -16.12 24.22 -23.57
C GLU A 581 -17.46 23.49 -23.73
N LEU A 582 -18.03 23.02 -22.61
CA LEU A 582 -19.22 22.19 -22.59
C LEU A 582 -20.39 22.93 -21.90
N ALA A 583 -21.61 22.53 -22.22
CA ALA A 583 -22.82 23.05 -21.55
C ALA A 583 -23.11 22.27 -20.27
N PRO A 584 -23.74 22.89 -19.26
CA PRO A 584 -24.38 22.15 -18.15
C PRO A 584 -25.33 21.08 -18.69
N GLY A 585 -25.44 19.94 -18.03
CA GLY A 585 -26.19 18.76 -18.47
C GLY A 585 -25.43 17.82 -19.41
N THR A 586 -24.20 18.16 -19.80
CA THR A 586 -23.34 17.26 -20.60
C THR A 586 -22.76 16.15 -19.73
N GLU A 587 -22.85 14.92 -20.20
CA GLU A 587 -22.10 13.79 -19.64
C GLU A 587 -20.81 13.60 -20.45
N ILE A 588 -19.66 13.66 -19.78
CA ILE A 588 -18.34 13.38 -20.36
C ILE A 588 -17.74 12.16 -19.72
N ARG A 589 -17.16 11.28 -20.53
CA ARG A 589 -16.38 10.12 -20.10
C ARG A 589 -15.01 10.15 -20.76
N ALA A 590 -13.97 9.82 -20.01
CA ALA A 590 -12.61 9.81 -20.52
C ALA A 590 -11.79 8.67 -19.92
N ALA A 591 -10.82 8.18 -20.69
CA ALA A 591 -9.87 7.17 -20.22
C ALA A 591 -8.49 7.39 -20.88
N SER A 592 -7.45 6.86 -20.23
CA SER A 592 -6.08 6.88 -20.76
C SER A 592 -5.83 5.63 -21.61
N PHE A 593 -5.16 5.83 -22.74
CA PHE A 593 -4.86 4.79 -23.73
C PHE A 593 -3.37 4.76 -24.06
N MET A 594 -2.78 3.57 -24.10
CA MET A 594 -1.44 3.31 -24.62
C MET A 594 -1.60 2.60 -25.98
N GLY A 595 -1.54 3.36 -27.07
CA GLY A 595 -1.94 2.85 -28.38
C GLY A 595 -3.41 2.43 -28.38
N PRO A 596 -3.76 1.19 -28.74
CA PRO A 596 -5.13 0.71 -28.71
C PRO A 596 -5.61 0.21 -27.33
N GLU A 597 -4.70 0.04 -26.37
CA GLU A 597 -5.01 -0.54 -25.06
C GLU A 597 -5.45 0.54 -24.07
N GLN A 598 -6.63 0.38 -23.46
CA GLN A 598 -7.08 1.20 -22.35
C GLN A 598 -6.31 0.81 -21.08
N VAL A 599 -5.64 1.79 -20.46
CA VAL A 599 -4.75 1.58 -19.30
C VAL A 599 -5.30 2.14 -18.00
N SER A 600 -6.33 3.00 -18.04
CA SER A 600 -7.05 3.47 -16.85
C SER A 600 -8.52 3.02 -16.87
N ARG A 601 -9.16 3.09 -15.70
CA ARG A 601 -10.64 3.08 -15.61
C ARG A 601 -11.20 4.30 -16.32
N ILE A 602 -12.47 4.20 -16.70
CA ILE A 602 -13.20 5.32 -17.28
C ILE A 602 -13.55 6.30 -16.16
N TRP A 603 -13.01 7.51 -16.25
CA TRP A 603 -13.51 8.62 -15.49
C TRP A 603 -14.78 9.17 -16.14
N SER A 604 -15.78 9.56 -15.35
CA SER A 604 -17.01 10.15 -15.84
C SER A 604 -17.49 11.29 -14.96
N SER A 605 -18.08 12.30 -15.58
CA SER A 605 -18.72 13.43 -14.89
C SER A 605 -19.99 13.83 -15.63
N HIS A 606 -21.05 14.09 -14.85
CA HIS A 606 -22.21 14.81 -15.32
C HIS A 606 -22.07 16.27 -14.90
N LEU A 607 -21.88 17.16 -15.87
CA LEU A 607 -21.59 18.57 -15.62
C LEU A 607 -22.88 19.29 -15.18
N ASP A 608 -22.87 19.81 -13.97
CA ASP A 608 -23.96 20.67 -13.45
C ASP A 608 -23.57 22.16 -13.47
N ALA A 609 -24.52 23.04 -13.17
CA ALA A 609 -24.28 24.48 -13.19
C ALA A 609 -23.29 24.93 -12.10
N HIS A 610 -23.03 24.11 -11.10
CA HIS A 610 -22.13 24.40 -9.98
C HIS A 610 -20.76 23.72 -10.11
N GLN A 611 -20.52 23.09 -11.26
CA GLN A 611 -19.27 22.39 -11.51
C GLN A 611 -18.05 23.32 -11.36
N GLY A 612 -17.10 22.93 -10.53
CA GLY A 612 -15.93 23.74 -10.18
C GLY A 612 -16.16 24.80 -9.09
N ALA A 613 -17.42 25.22 -8.87
CA ALA A 613 -17.79 26.08 -7.73
C ALA A 613 -18.11 25.28 -6.47
N ARG A 614 -18.58 24.03 -6.61
CA ARG A 614 -18.71 23.07 -5.52
C ARG A 614 -17.50 22.16 -5.49
N ARG A 615 -16.88 22.02 -4.30
CA ARG A 615 -15.72 21.15 -4.06
C ARG A 615 -15.99 20.25 -2.87
N SER A 616 -15.74 18.96 -3.05
CA SER A 616 -15.73 17.97 -1.97
C SER A 616 -14.56 18.21 -1.01
N SER A 617 -14.60 17.65 0.19
CA SER A 617 -13.47 17.74 1.12
C SER A 617 -12.17 17.15 0.58
N GLN A 618 -12.23 16.20 -0.35
CA GLN A 618 -11.05 15.60 -0.98
C GLN A 618 -10.38 16.53 -2.02
N GLU A 619 -11.14 17.47 -2.59
CA GLU A 619 -10.64 18.49 -3.54
C GLU A 619 -10.12 19.73 -2.82
N LEU A 620 -10.32 19.83 -1.51
CA LEU A 620 -9.84 20.91 -0.67
C LEU A 620 -8.52 20.50 0.00
N GLN A 621 -7.63 21.47 0.17
CA GLN A 621 -6.40 21.26 0.92
C GLN A 621 -6.67 21.32 2.42
N LEU A 622 -6.19 20.36 3.21
CA LEU A 622 -6.19 20.49 4.66
C LEU A 622 -5.23 21.59 5.10
N CYS A 623 -5.65 22.45 6.02
CA CYS A 623 -4.86 23.60 6.47
C CYS A 623 -4.11 23.38 7.79
N SER A 624 -4.13 22.17 8.33
CA SER A 624 -3.43 21.81 9.57
C SER A 624 -2.40 20.71 9.30
N ASN A 625 -1.37 20.64 10.16
CA ASN A 625 -0.35 19.59 10.15
C ASN A 625 -0.67 18.50 11.21
N GLY A 626 -1.94 18.30 11.52
CA GLY A 626 -2.38 17.27 12.44
C GLY A 626 -2.49 15.88 11.78
N VAL A 627 -3.45 15.08 12.22
CA VAL A 627 -3.70 13.74 11.69
C VAL A 627 -4.78 13.83 10.58
N GLY A 628 -4.33 13.94 9.35
CA GLY A 628 -5.19 13.99 8.16
C GLY A 628 -5.59 12.58 7.70
N LEU A 629 -6.89 12.31 7.65
CA LEU A 629 -7.46 11.02 7.28
C LEU A 629 -8.54 11.16 6.22
N LEU A 630 -8.70 10.12 5.41
CA LEU A 630 -9.89 9.85 4.60
C LEU A 630 -10.78 8.90 5.39
N LEU A 631 -11.94 9.34 5.83
CA LEU A 631 -12.86 8.58 6.68
C LEU A 631 -14.19 8.33 5.99
N GLU A 632 -14.75 7.13 6.17
CA GLU A 632 -16.10 6.83 5.68
C GLU A 632 -17.16 7.52 6.53
N PRO A 633 -18.19 8.16 5.91
CA PRO A 633 -19.37 8.63 6.66
C PRO A 633 -20.11 7.42 7.23
N SER A 634 -20.42 7.50 8.49
CA SER A 634 -20.99 6.40 9.29
C SER A 634 -22.39 5.94 8.86
N SER A 635 -23.15 6.82 8.18
CA SER A 635 -24.54 6.59 7.78
C SER A 635 -24.73 6.25 6.30
N ALA A 636 -23.66 6.32 5.53
CA ALA A 636 -23.73 6.01 4.11
C ALA A 636 -23.40 4.53 3.90
N GLY A 637 -24.25 3.83 3.17
CA GLY A 637 -23.91 2.51 2.65
C GLY A 637 -22.60 2.59 1.86
N ALA A 638 -22.02 1.44 1.48
CA ALA A 638 -20.71 1.30 0.81
C ALA A 638 -20.45 2.17 -0.44
N ALA A 639 -21.34 3.07 -0.80
CA ALA A 639 -21.31 3.94 -1.99
C ALA A 639 -20.93 5.41 -1.71
N ALA A 640 -20.76 5.83 -0.45
CA ALA A 640 -20.40 7.23 -0.17
C ALA A 640 -18.90 7.44 -0.30
N ALA A 641 -18.51 8.58 -0.88
CA ALA A 641 -17.11 8.98 -0.97
C ALA A 641 -16.54 9.23 0.43
N PRO A 642 -15.29 8.82 0.71
CA PRO A 642 -14.62 9.16 1.95
C PRO A 642 -14.45 10.67 2.12
N LEU A 643 -14.44 11.14 3.35
CA LEU A 643 -14.30 12.55 3.73
C LEU A 643 -12.86 12.82 4.16
N ALA A 644 -12.21 13.81 3.56
CA ALA A 644 -10.89 14.26 4.00
C ALA A 644 -11.06 15.18 5.21
N VAL A 645 -10.44 14.84 6.34
CA VAL A 645 -10.51 15.62 7.58
C VAL A 645 -9.25 15.48 8.40
N ASP A 646 -8.80 16.57 9.02
CA ASP A 646 -7.87 16.50 10.14
C ASP A 646 -8.67 16.29 11.43
N ILE A 647 -8.46 15.15 12.08
CA ILE A 647 -9.23 14.79 13.29
C ILE A 647 -8.86 15.63 14.51
N MET A 648 -7.68 16.24 14.51
CA MET A 648 -7.23 17.13 15.60
C MET A 648 -7.78 18.54 15.46
N SER A 649 -7.74 19.08 14.24
CA SER A 649 -8.12 20.47 13.95
C SER A 649 -8.80 20.58 12.58
N PRO A 650 -10.09 20.20 12.46
CA PRO A 650 -10.80 20.18 11.18
C PRO A 650 -10.76 21.53 10.48
N CYS A 651 -10.07 21.60 9.35
CA CYS A 651 -9.81 22.84 8.64
C CYS A 651 -9.44 22.54 7.17
N TRP A 652 -9.99 23.35 6.23
CA TRP A 652 -9.79 23.22 4.79
C TRP A 652 -9.52 24.56 4.13
N ILE A 653 -8.75 24.57 3.04
CA ILE A 653 -8.56 25.74 2.18
C ILE A 653 -9.32 25.52 0.87
N TYR A 654 -10.20 26.45 0.55
CA TYR A 654 -10.85 26.58 -0.74
C TYR A 654 -10.10 27.65 -1.54
N HIS A 655 -9.28 27.25 -2.49
CA HIS A 655 -8.44 28.15 -3.27
C HIS A 655 -9.21 28.90 -4.35
N GLY A 656 -8.91 30.20 -4.51
CA GLY A 656 -9.29 31.00 -5.66
C GLY A 656 -10.79 31.32 -5.77
N ALA A 657 -11.51 31.48 -4.66
CA ALA A 657 -12.90 31.93 -4.63
C ALA A 657 -13.03 33.36 -5.17
N ASP A 658 -13.89 33.59 -6.17
CA ASP A 658 -14.19 34.96 -6.65
C ASP A 658 -15.17 35.64 -5.69
N LEU A 659 -14.68 36.65 -4.98
CA LEU A 659 -15.47 37.41 -4.00
C LEU A 659 -15.97 38.78 -4.52
N THR A 660 -15.72 39.09 -5.78
CA THR A 660 -15.96 40.42 -6.36
C THR A 660 -17.40 40.90 -6.16
N GLN A 661 -18.37 40.01 -6.27
CA GLN A 661 -19.81 40.34 -6.13
C GLN A 661 -20.40 40.03 -4.72
N GLY A 662 -19.58 39.65 -3.76
CA GLY A 662 -20.05 39.17 -2.48
C GLY A 662 -20.96 37.94 -2.60
N PRO A 663 -20.40 36.81 -3.05
CA PRO A 663 -21.17 35.62 -3.39
C PRO A 663 -21.77 34.96 -2.14
N GLN A 664 -22.73 34.08 -2.34
CA GLN A 664 -23.23 33.19 -1.29
C GLN A 664 -22.21 32.06 -1.07
N PHE A 665 -21.97 31.71 0.18
CA PHE A 665 -21.21 30.52 0.59
C PHE A 665 -22.16 29.47 1.14
N SER A 666 -22.07 28.26 0.66
CA SER A 666 -22.82 27.09 1.11
C SER A 666 -21.87 25.96 1.47
N ALA A 667 -22.24 25.17 2.47
CA ALA A 667 -21.47 24.01 2.87
C ALA A 667 -22.37 22.91 3.44
N ALA A 668 -21.91 21.68 3.34
CA ALA A 668 -22.52 20.54 4.02
C ALA A 668 -21.50 19.82 4.90
N VAL A 669 -21.95 19.35 6.06
CA VAL A 669 -21.12 18.71 7.08
C VAL A 669 -21.67 17.37 7.50
N VAL A 670 -20.77 16.52 8.03
CA VAL A 670 -21.07 15.17 8.56
C VAL A 670 -20.42 15.03 9.92
N PRO A 671 -21.15 14.60 10.98
CA PRO A 671 -20.52 14.23 12.24
C PRO A 671 -19.90 12.83 12.15
N LEU A 672 -18.64 12.73 12.51
CA LEU A 672 -17.89 11.46 12.61
C LEU A 672 -17.55 11.18 14.09
N PRO A 673 -17.55 9.93 14.55
CA PRO A 673 -17.14 9.63 15.91
C PRO A 673 -15.64 9.88 16.10
N PHE A 674 -15.28 10.48 17.25
CA PHE A 674 -13.88 10.59 17.65
C PHE A 674 -13.49 9.32 18.43
N ASN A 675 -12.85 8.38 17.75
CA ASN A 675 -12.43 7.10 18.32
C ASN A 675 -10.90 6.90 18.23
N TYR A 676 -10.14 7.91 18.69
CA TYR A 676 -8.69 7.93 18.61
C TYR A 676 -8.06 8.07 20.00
N GLU A 677 -6.94 7.38 20.21
CA GLU A 677 -5.99 7.59 21.31
C GLU A 677 -4.78 8.31 20.71
N LEU A 678 -4.61 9.58 21.06
CA LEU A 678 -3.57 10.42 20.48
C LEU A 678 -2.37 10.64 21.41
N GLY A 679 -2.37 10.01 22.60
CA GLY A 679 -1.33 10.18 23.59
C GLY A 679 -1.07 11.65 23.91
N SER A 680 0.19 12.08 23.94
CA SER A 680 0.58 13.48 24.16
C SER A 680 0.16 14.42 23.04
N ALA A 681 -0.11 13.93 21.82
CA ALA A 681 -0.60 14.76 20.73
C ALA A 681 -2.00 15.35 21.02
N ALA A 682 -2.76 14.72 21.94
CA ALA A 682 -4.04 15.27 22.40
C ALA A 682 -3.93 16.67 23.01
N GLU A 683 -2.76 17.03 23.55
CA GLU A 683 -2.50 18.38 24.10
C GLU A 683 -2.50 19.48 23.02
N HIS A 684 -2.29 19.11 21.75
CA HIS A 684 -2.29 20.03 20.62
C HIS A 684 -3.67 20.16 19.95
N ILE A 685 -4.68 19.44 20.42
CA ILE A 685 -6.02 19.53 19.89
C ILE A 685 -6.65 20.84 20.33
N ARG A 686 -7.10 21.63 19.36
CA ARG A 686 -7.83 22.85 19.63
C ARG A 686 -9.30 22.53 19.93
N VAL A 687 -9.69 22.71 21.17
CA VAL A 687 -11.07 22.67 21.66
C VAL A 687 -11.32 23.94 22.43
N GLY A 688 -12.43 24.61 22.19
CA GLY A 688 -12.79 25.91 22.80
C GLY A 688 -13.07 26.97 21.73
N ASP A 689 -13.34 28.20 22.16
CA ASP A 689 -13.64 29.35 21.32
C ASP A 689 -14.92 29.25 20.46
N ALA A 690 -15.69 28.17 20.58
CA ALA A 690 -16.98 28.05 19.93
C ALA A 690 -17.97 29.02 20.50
N ARG A 691 -18.66 29.77 19.63
CA ARG A 691 -19.71 30.79 20.00
C ARG A 691 -21.08 30.14 20.20
N THR A 692 -21.25 28.93 19.68
CA THR A 692 -22.49 28.15 19.75
C THR A 692 -22.31 26.86 20.55
N PRO A 693 -23.38 26.31 21.16
CA PRO A 693 -23.26 25.12 22.01
C PRO A 693 -22.76 23.86 21.29
N VAL A 694 -22.93 23.78 19.96
CA VAL A 694 -22.49 22.61 19.13
C VAL A 694 -21.21 22.93 18.37
N GLY A 695 -20.88 24.22 18.23
CA GLY A 695 -19.81 24.71 17.37
C GLY A 695 -20.33 25.28 16.06
N GLU A 696 -19.43 25.79 15.26
CA GLU A 696 -19.71 26.44 13.98
C GLU A 696 -18.59 26.16 12.97
N LEU A 697 -18.94 26.24 11.68
CA LEU A 697 -18.01 26.37 10.58
C LEU A 697 -17.73 27.86 10.34
N GLU A 698 -16.51 28.28 10.57
CA GLU A 698 -16.03 29.65 10.31
C GLU A 698 -15.39 29.73 8.93
N VAL A 699 -15.67 30.81 8.20
CA VAL A 699 -15.08 31.12 6.89
C VAL A 699 -14.20 32.36 7.06
N HIS A 700 -12.92 32.24 6.80
CA HIS A 700 -11.94 33.32 6.86
C HIS A 700 -11.37 33.59 5.47
N ILE A 701 -11.04 34.84 5.15
CA ILE A 701 -10.49 35.22 3.83
C ILE A 701 -8.97 35.35 3.97
N ASP A 702 -8.24 34.68 3.06
CA ASP A 702 -6.78 34.67 2.88
C ASP A 702 -5.95 34.13 4.05
N SER A 703 -6.49 34.05 5.27
CA SER A 703 -5.79 33.52 6.43
C SER A 703 -6.73 32.95 7.45
N CYS A 704 -6.43 31.79 8.00
CA CYS A 704 -7.19 31.17 9.10
C CYS A 704 -7.19 31.99 10.40
N ASP A 705 -6.28 32.93 10.53
CA ASP A 705 -6.17 33.84 11.69
C ASP A 705 -6.88 35.19 11.46
N ALA A 706 -7.40 35.45 10.24
CA ALA A 706 -8.20 36.64 9.97
C ALA A 706 -9.52 36.57 10.70
N PRO A 707 -10.23 37.72 10.93
CA PRO A 707 -11.60 37.68 11.42
C PRO A 707 -12.51 36.85 10.52
N ALA A 708 -13.44 36.08 11.12
CA ALA A 708 -14.40 35.30 10.36
C ALA A 708 -15.30 36.21 9.51
N ALA A 709 -15.30 36.00 8.21
CA ALA A 709 -16.14 36.69 7.23
C ALA A 709 -17.58 36.13 7.22
N ALA A 710 -17.73 34.85 7.57
CA ALA A 710 -19.03 34.21 7.80
C ALA A 710 -18.91 33.13 8.88
N VAL A 711 -20.06 32.86 9.54
CA VAL A 711 -20.15 31.85 10.60
C VAL A 711 -21.43 31.04 10.38
N LEU A 712 -21.27 29.72 10.20
CA LEU A 712 -22.35 28.79 9.95
C LEU A 712 -22.55 27.89 11.18
N PRO A 713 -23.58 28.09 12.04
CA PRO A 713 -23.79 27.25 13.21
C PRO A 713 -24.05 25.78 12.86
N LEU A 714 -23.41 24.86 13.60
CA LEU A 714 -23.57 23.41 13.43
C LEU A 714 -24.84 22.86 14.12
N GLY A 715 -25.59 23.70 14.80
CA GLY A 715 -26.79 23.29 15.54
C GLY A 715 -27.85 22.57 14.69
N THR A 716 -27.97 22.91 13.40
CA THR A 716 -28.88 22.25 12.46
C THR A 716 -28.45 20.84 12.11
N ALA A 717 -27.15 20.52 12.25
CA ALA A 717 -26.59 19.20 12.03
C ALA A 717 -26.55 18.36 13.31
N ALA A 718 -26.84 18.96 14.48
CA ALA A 718 -26.82 18.24 15.75
C ALA A 718 -27.86 17.12 15.78
N GLY A 719 -27.44 15.90 16.13
CA GLY A 719 -28.30 14.72 16.17
C GLY A 719 -28.62 14.09 14.81
N ASN A 720 -28.17 14.68 13.70
CA ASN A 720 -28.17 14.04 12.39
C ASN A 720 -26.91 13.20 12.20
N THR A 721 -27.03 12.05 11.56
CA THR A 721 -25.90 11.11 11.30
C THR A 721 -25.42 11.15 9.85
N GLY A 722 -26.16 11.81 8.98
CA GLY A 722 -25.86 11.97 7.56
C GLY A 722 -25.38 13.37 7.21
N VAL A 723 -25.23 13.58 5.91
CA VAL A 723 -24.90 14.87 5.33
C VAL A 723 -25.96 15.91 5.69
N THR A 724 -25.55 17.03 6.25
CA THR A 724 -26.45 18.16 6.60
C THR A 724 -25.94 19.42 5.93
N GLN A 725 -26.73 19.98 5.04
CA GLN A 725 -26.46 21.30 4.48
C GLN A 725 -26.71 22.39 5.55
N LEU A 726 -25.71 23.23 5.73
CA LEU A 726 -25.82 24.39 6.64
C LEU A 726 -26.54 25.54 5.94
N PRO A 727 -27.25 26.42 6.70
CA PRO A 727 -27.84 27.62 6.14
C PRO A 727 -26.78 28.48 5.43
N PRO A 728 -27.00 28.83 4.16
CA PRO A 728 -26.02 29.59 3.40
C PRO A 728 -25.81 31.00 3.96
N GLN A 729 -24.59 31.53 3.79
CA GLN A 729 -24.19 32.84 4.27
C GLN A 729 -23.61 33.69 3.13
N LYS A 730 -23.94 34.98 3.13
CA LYS A 730 -23.37 35.94 2.17
C LYS A 730 -21.97 36.35 2.63
N LEU A 731 -20.99 36.24 1.75
CA LEU A 731 -19.65 36.74 1.99
C LEU A 731 -19.55 38.24 1.65
N PRO A 732 -18.60 38.96 2.27
CA PRO A 732 -18.32 40.34 1.87
C PRO A 732 -17.82 40.41 0.42
N ALA A 733 -18.18 41.53 -0.26
CA ALA A 733 -17.60 41.82 -1.58
C ALA A 733 -16.15 42.29 -1.40
N VAL A 734 -15.22 41.52 -1.95
CA VAL A 734 -13.77 41.80 -2.01
C VAL A 734 -13.31 41.63 -3.44
N ALA A 735 -12.58 42.59 -3.98
CA ALA A 735 -12.19 42.56 -5.37
C ALA A 735 -11.18 41.44 -5.67
N GLY A 736 -11.51 40.53 -6.58
CA GLY A 736 -10.60 39.48 -7.07
C GLY A 736 -10.87 38.11 -6.51
N ARG A 737 -9.89 37.22 -6.71
CA ARG A 737 -9.91 35.85 -6.21
C ARG A 737 -9.13 35.74 -4.91
N HIS A 738 -9.69 35.06 -3.95
CA HIS A 738 -9.16 34.89 -2.59
C HIS A 738 -9.20 33.44 -2.17
N ASP A 739 -8.33 33.05 -1.28
CA ASP A 739 -8.41 31.75 -0.61
C ASP A 739 -9.35 31.85 0.60
N LEU A 740 -10.20 30.83 0.80
CA LEU A 740 -11.03 30.76 1.99
C LEU A 740 -10.52 29.65 2.91
N CYS A 741 -10.23 30.04 4.15
CA CYS A 741 -9.97 29.06 5.21
C CYS A 741 -11.31 28.70 5.89
N LEU A 742 -11.65 27.43 5.84
CA LEU A 742 -12.85 26.84 6.42
C LEU A 742 -12.46 26.09 7.68
N ARG A 743 -12.73 26.65 8.86
CA ARG A 743 -12.32 26.10 10.15
C ARG A 743 -13.51 25.72 11.01
N VAL A 744 -13.46 24.54 11.64
CA VAL A 744 -14.47 24.16 12.63
C VAL A 744 -14.04 24.62 14.02
N ALA A 745 -14.80 25.52 14.62
CA ALA A 745 -14.74 25.84 16.06
C ALA A 745 -15.71 24.91 16.81
N ARG A 746 -15.20 24.12 17.76
CA ARG A 746 -15.99 23.11 18.49
C ARG A 746 -15.75 23.15 19.99
N PRO A 747 -16.79 22.94 20.83
CA PRO A 747 -16.65 22.95 22.28
C PRO A 747 -16.11 21.64 22.86
N ARG A 748 -16.06 20.54 22.06
CA ARG A 748 -15.63 19.20 22.48
C ARG A 748 -15.08 18.41 21.29
N LEU A 749 -14.35 17.32 21.56
CA LEU A 749 -13.70 16.50 20.54
C LEU A 749 -14.69 15.66 19.73
N ASP A 750 -15.69 15.10 20.40
CA ASP A 750 -16.69 14.24 19.79
C ASP A 750 -18.02 15.01 19.61
N PRO A 751 -18.59 15.06 18.39
CA PRO A 751 -18.08 14.47 17.14
C PRO A 751 -16.95 15.25 16.47
N VAL A 752 -16.18 14.58 15.60
CA VAL A 752 -15.38 15.24 14.59
C VAL A 752 -16.30 15.71 13.47
N TRP A 753 -16.36 17.01 13.24
CA TRP A 753 -17.12 17.54 12.13
C TRP A 753 -16.28 17.52 10.85
N ALA A 754 -16.68 16.71 9.88
CA ALA A 754 -16.09 16.66 8.56
C ALA A 754 -16.90 17.48 7.57
N LEU A 755 -16.24 18.13 6.64
CA LEU A 755 -16.86 18.79 5.50
C LEU A 755 -17.18 17.73 4.43
N ASP A 756 -18.42 17.71 3.92
CA ASP A 756 -18.78 16.93 2.75
C ASP A 756 -18.42 17.71 1.48
N TRP A 757 -18.92 18.94 1.39
CA TRP A 757 -18.59 19.88 0.32
C TRP A 757 -18.71 21.34 0.78
N ALA A 758 -18.03 22.21 0.03
CA ALA A 758 -18.18 23.66 0.08
C ALA A 758 -18.44 24.22 -1.33
N GLN A 759 -19.24 25.30 -1.42
CA GLN A 759 -19.64 25.91 -2.68
C GLN A 759 -19.65 27.43 -2.57
N ILE A 760 -19.20 28.10 -3.64
CA ILE A 760 -19.27 29.55 -3.85
C ILE A 760 -20.28 29.83 -4.96
N GLY A 761 -21.14 30.83 -4.75
CA GLY A 761 -22.20 31.19 -5.69
C GLY A 761 -23.55 30.54 -5.35
N GLU A 762 -24.60 30.84 -6.17
CA GLU A 762 -25.95 30.31 -5.99
C GLU A 762 -26.08 28.83 -6.34
#